data_526560677592d09fbdf825540d456278
#
_entry.id   526560677592d09fbdf825540d456278
#
_cell.length_a   1.000
_cell.length_b   1.000
_cell.length_c   1.000
_cell.angle_alpha   90.00
_cell.angle_beta   90.00
_cell.angle_gamma   90.00
#
_symmetry.space_group_name_H-M   'P 1'
#
loop_
_entity.id
_entity.type
_entity.pdbx_description
1 polymer ?
#
loop_
_entity_poly.entity_id
_entity_poly.type
_entity_poly.pdbx_seq_one_letter_code
_entity_poly.pdbx_strand_id
1 'polypeptide(L)'
;MNFKITGTSNYYFPALLSLLFCISVYEMKAQKQPKLNGVQVAFLSDVHLQDLFGKFSDNEFRGVLNPKTGRPVLLRTMLSQLHSTRIFNENYFAFIAALEDIAKRKIKYVALPGDYTDDGQPLHVSGLKTILDQYQKKYGIQFFITTGNHDPVGPFAQESGKEDFLGNEGKSQPIYSKEGLYKPNLELEQPVVVTADIAKMGYLEITDKLQQFGFYPSKQNKFWSTPFASYTSENYSFDKAVEASKLSNRVYNVTPGYEVPDVSYVAEPIEGLWLMAIDGNVYIPKKNGNGDPKDSKSYSEASTGYNNVLSNKQHLIKWVEQISEQAKKQGKTLIAFSHFPMIDFNDDASAEIKELLGDNKWQLNRVPVEEVAQSFADAGLKIHFGGHMHINDTGTRTTAKGNTLVNIQTPSLAAYIPAYKLLTIKKDNIVDIQTITIDNVPGYDELFDLYKMEYQFLESQKAKDIWNIDILKTKNYHDFTDFHLKELVRLRFLAADWPNAFKDFILNVSGEDLLLLAAIQSDQDFDVLLKDKQIHNEAWKIAENKVKTILAENKQKKEDFKNWTGYDLLVDFYRFRSADELALADVGTARAKQYKILSKLFLENHQEFHKQDASKEKLLQNQMRLFLIIFNKFMHEVPADHFSVDLKSGAIKSLK
;
A
#
# COMPACT_ATOMS: atom_id res chain seq x y z
N MET A 1 -22.88 38.80 -93.32
CA MET A 1 -22.13 40.07 -93.29
C MET A 1 -21.34 40.10 -92.01
N ASN A 2 -20.06 39.85 -92.08
CA ASN A 2 -18.93 40.52 -91.44
C ASN A 2 -19.19 41.17 -90.08
N PHE A 3 -18.44 40.95 -89.02
CA PHE A 3 -16.97 41.14 -88.89
C PHE A 3 -16.42 40.46 -87.64
N LYS A 4 -15.22 39.96 -87.70
CA LYS A 4 -14.28 39.62 -86.62
C LYS A 4 -14.08 40.78 -85.63
N ILE A 5 -13.71 40.50 -84.43
CA ILE A 5 -12.48 41.01 -83.83
C ILE A 5 -12.14 40.17 -82.60
N THR A 6 -10.91 39.73 -82.62
CA THR A 6 -10.03 39.15 -81.65
C THR A 6 -9.78 39.99 -80.39
N GLY A 7 -9.63 39.40 -79.26
CA GLY A 7 -9.13 40.04 -78.02
C GLY A 7 -8.64 39.01 -77.00
N THR A 8 -7.39 38.66 -77.15
CA THR A 8 -6.60 37.97 -76.11
C THR A 8 -6.41 38.84 -74.89
N SER A 9 -6.71 38.34 -73.68
CA SER A 9 -6.13 38.92 -72.47
C SER A 9 -6.24 37.96 -71.30
N ASN A 10 -5.13 37.45 -70.99
CA ASN A 10 -4.55 37.25 -69.66
C ASN A 10 -5.36 36.59 -68.53
N TYR A 11 -5.23 35.31 -68.46
CA TYR A 11 -5.47 34.48 -67.24
C TYR A 11 -4.14 34.15 -66.53
N TYR A 12 -3.53 35.11 -65.83
CA TYR A 12 -2.32 34.82 -65.03
C TYR A 12 -2.30 35.53 -63.67
N PHE A 13 -3.42 35.77 -63.00
CA PHE A 13 -3.45 36.49 -61.71
C PHE A 13 -4.06 35.76 -60.50
N PRO A 14 -4.75 34.61 -60.59
CA PRO A 14 -5.19 33.94 -59.37
C PRO A 14 -4.26 32.84 -58.84
N ALA A 15 -3.26 32.37 -59.62
CA ALA A 15 -2.39 31.29 -59.19
C ALA A 15 -1.28 31.72 -58.20
N LEU A 16 -0.90 33.00 -58.19
CA LEU A 16 0.15 33.50 -57.29
C LEU A 16 -0.37 33.83 -55.86
N LEU A 17 -1.66 34.12 -55.69
CA LEU A 17 -2.24 34.38 -54.36
C LEU A 17 -2.53 33.07 -53.59
N SER A 18 -2.76 31.97 -54.28
CA SER A 18 -2.99 30.66 -53.66
C SER A 18 -1.69 30.01 -53.17
N LEU A 19 -0.54 30.35 -53.77
CA LEU A 19 0.76 29.80 -53.33
C LEU A 19 1.32 30.57 -52.11
N LEU A 20 0.96 31.83 -51.92
CA LEU A 20 1.37 32.60 -50.71
C LEU A 20 0.51 32.28 -49.49
N PHE A 21 -0.69 31.70 -49.65
CA PHE A 21 -1.55 31.29 -48.52
C PHE A 21 -1.21 29.89 -48.01
N CYS A 22 -0.48 29.05 -48.79
CA CYS A 22 -0.07 27.73 -48.36
C CYS A 22 1.30 27.70 -47.65
N ILE A 23 2.05 28.81 -47.62
CA ILE A 23 3.38 28.85 -46.93
C ILE A 23 3.30 29.43 -45.52
N SER A 24 2.11 29.98 -45.10
CA SER A 24 1.90 30.41 -43.70
C SER A 24 1.37 29.33 -42.78
N VAL A 25 1.43 28.05 -43.16
CA VAL A 25 0.95 26.94 -42.38
C VAL A 25 2.16 26.21 -41.75
N TYR A 26 2.34 26.49 -40.47
CA TYR A 26 3.01 25.67 -39.50
C TYR A 26 4.54 25.56 -39.57
N GLU A 27 5.23 26.56 -39.10
CA GLU A 27 6.25 26.26 -38.09
C GLU A 27 5.52 25.86 -36.80
N MET A 28 4.99 24.64 -36.74
CA MET A 28 4.91 23.92 -35.48
C MET A 28 6.35 23.72 -35.05
N LYS A 29 6.87 24.62 -34.23
CA LYS A 29 8.08 24.35 -33.44
C LYS A 29 7.80 23.03 -32.73
N ALA A 30 8.44 21.96 -33.20
CA ALA A 30 8.55 20.73 -32.43
C ALA A 30 9.09 21.15 -31.07
N GLN A 31 8.20 21.22 -30.08
CA GLN A 31 8.56 21.55 -28.72
C GLN A 31 9.57 20.49 -28.31
N LYS A 32 10.84 20.88 -28.12
CA LYS A 32 11.88 19.92 -27.67
C LYS A 32 11.32 19.26 -26.44
N GLN A 33 11.00 17.98 -26.54
CA GLN A 33 10.60 17.20 -25.36
C GLN A 33 11.64 17.40 -24.26
N PRO A 34 11.21 17.77 -23.05
CA PRO A 34 12.14 17.97 -21.96
C PRO A 34 12.96 16.69 -21.75
N LYS A 35 14.25 16.87 -21.43
CA LYS A 35 15.16 15.73 -21.21
C LYS A 35 14.87 15.08 -19.84
N LEU A 36 13.79 14.32 -19.74
CA LEU A 36 13.44 13.57 -18.51
C LEU A 36 14.15 12.22 -18.39
N ASN A 37 14.84 11.79 -19.45
CA ASN A 37 15.54 10.50 -19.43
C ASN A 37 16.56 10.43 -18.28
N GLY A 38 16.39 9.46 -17.39
CA GLY A 38 17.21 9.28 -16.19
C GLY A 38 16.69 10.02 -14.95
N VAL A 39 15.61 10.82 -15.07
CA VAL A 39 14.96 11.40 -13.88
C VAL A 39 14.33 10.29 -13.06
N GLN A 40 14.53 10.34 -11.74
CA GLN A 40 14.07 9.33 -10.79
C GLN A 40 13.11 9.94 -9.77
N VAL A 41 12.10 9.13 -9.40
CA VAL A 41 11.16 9.42 -8.31
C VAL A 41 11.11 8.19 -7.39
N ALA A 42 11.34 8.38 -6.10
CA ALA A 42 11.13 7.33 -5.10
C ALA A 42 9.74 7.47 -4.47
N PHE A 43 9.06 6.35 -4.23
CA PHE A 43 7.77 6.27 -3.55
C PHE A 43 7.95 5.50 -2.26
N LEU A 44 7.80 6.20 -1.12
CA LEU A 44 7.82 5.63 0.24
C LEU A 44 6.41 5.73 0.81
N SER A 45 5.68 4.63 0.82
CA SER A 45 4.32 4.58 1.35
C SER A 45 4.28 4.02 2.76
N ASP A 46 3.22 4.35 3.49
CA ASP A 46 2.90 3.73 4.77
C ASP A 46 4.10 3.72 5.74
N VAL A 47 4.74 4.89 5.86
CA VAL A 47 5.88 5.08 6.74
C VAL A 47 5.47 4.92 8.19
N HIS A 48 4.24 5.32 8.58
CA HIS A 48 3.71 5.22 9.94
C HIS A 48 4.72 5.64 11.02
N LEU A 49 5.37 6.78 10.82
CA LEU A 49 6.43 7.23 11.71
C LEU A 49 5.94 7.36 13.15
N GLN A 50 6.52 6.57 14.05
CA GLN A 50 6.53 6.79 15.48
C GLN A 50 7.79 7.60 15.82
N ASP A 51 7.66 8.86 16.24
CA ASP A 51 8.84 9.63 16.67
C ASP A 51 9.29 9.15 18.06
N LEU A 52 10.26 8.25 18.06
CA LEU A 52 10.82 7.65 19.28
C LEU A 52 11.51 8.64 20.21
N PHE A 53 12.01 9.75 19.67
CA PHE A 53 12.84 10.72 20.36
C PHE A 53 12.18 12.08 20.48
N GLY A 54 10.91 12.16 20.15
CA GLY A 54 10.09 13.35 20.26
C GLY A 54 9.97 13.86 21.71
N LYS A 55 9.58 15.11 21.84
CA LYS A 55 9.36 15.76 23.13
C LYS A 55 7.98 16.38 23.13
N PHE A 56 7.22 16.11 24.16
CA PHE A 56 5.95 16.79 24.35
C PHE A 56 6.18 18.28 24.64
N SER A 57 5.30 19.11 24.10
CA SER A 57 5.38 20.56 24.25
C SER A 57 4.83 21.05 25.60
N ASP A 58 3.96 20.28 26.20
CA ASP A 58 3.16 20.62 27.39
C ASP A 58 3.34 19.63 28.56
N ASN A 59 4.26 18.65 28.44
CA ASN A 59 4.52 17.64 29.45
C ASN A 59 5.99 17.25 29.52
N GLU A 60 6.50 17.01 30.74
CA GLU A 60 7.90 16.64 30.98
C GLU A 60 8.20 15.15 30.78
N PHE A 61 7.18 14.30 30.54
CA PHE A 61 7.37 12.88 30.26
C PHE A 61 8.20 12.69 28.97
N ARG A 62 9.21 11.81 29.02
CA ARG A 62 10.14 11.59 27.90
C ARG A 62 10.18 10.13 27.41
N GLY A 63 9.32 9.27 27.95
CA GLY A 63 9.40 7.83 27.71
C GLY A 63 10.29 7.10 28.71
N VAL A 64 10.65 5.87 28.36
CA VAL A 64 11.50 4.98 29.17
C VAL A 64 12.97 5.21 28.83
N LEU A 65 13.83 5.21 29.87
CA LEU A 65 15.27 5.34 29.67
C LEU A 65 15.82 4.05 29.01
N ASN A 66 16.41 4.20 27.82
CA ASN A 66 17.09 3.09 27.16
C ASN A 66 18.45 2.83 27.85
N PRO A 67 18.68 1.67 28.46
CA PRO A 67 19.90 1.37 29.18
C PRO A 67 21.14 1.31 28.27
N LYS A 68 20.97 0.98 26.99
CA LYS A 68 22.07 0.85 26.01
C LYS A 68 22.60 2.24 25.59
N THR A 69 21.71 3.22 25.45
CA THR A 69 22.07 4.55 24.92
C THR A 69 22.05 5.68 25.94
N GLY A 70 21.41 5.47 27.10
CA GLY A 70 21.17 6.49 28.11
C GLY A 70 20.18 7.58 27.66
N ARG A 71 19.42 7.35 26.57
CA ARG A 71 18.41 8.27 26.04
C ARG A 71 17.00 7.80 26.40
N PRO A 72 16.08 8.67 26.79
CA PRO A 72 14.68 8.33 26.91
C PRO A 72 14.06 8.08 25.53
N VAL A 73 13.13 7.13 25.45
CA VAL A 73 12.47 6.68 24.23
C VAL A 73 10.97 6.55 24.44
N LEU A 74 10.18 7.13 23.54
CA LEU A 74 8.73 6.97 23.45
C LEU A 74 8.42 5.81 22.50
N LEU A 75 8.36 4.58 23.02
CA LEU A 75 8.10 3.38 22.20
C LEU A 75 6.79 2.72 22.59
N ARG A 76 6.19 2.00 21.64
CA ARG A 76 5.01 1.15 21.86
C ARG A 76 5.47 -0.22 22.38
N THR A 77 4.59 -0.93 23.07
CA THR A 77 4.85 -2.31 23.53
C THR A 77 5.07 -3.26 22.34
N MET A 78 5.92 -4.27 22.52
CA MET A 78 6.11 -5.35 21.53
C MET A 78 4.82 -6.14 21.34
N LEU A 79 4.07 -6.38 22.42
CA LEU A 79 2.78 -7.06 22.36
C LEU A 79 1.82 -6.35 21.39
N SER A 80 1.70 -5.04 21.50
CA SER A 80 0.85 -4.23 20.60
C SER A 80 1.37 -4.27 19.16
N GLN A 81 2.68 -4.15 18.98
CA GLN A 81 3.33 -4.20 17.67
C GLN A 81 3.07 -5.52 16.95
N LEU A 82 3.16 -6.67 17.64
CA LEU A 82 2.94 -8.00 17.06
C LEU A 82 1.47 -8.35 16.80
N HIS A 83 0.54 -7.54 17.31
CA HIS A 83 -0.88 -7.61 16.95
C HIS A 83 -1.26 -6.59 15.87
N SER A 84 -0.33 -5.77 15.40
CA SER A 84 -0.52 -4.78 14.35
C SER A 84 0.04 -5.25 13.01
N THR A 85 -0.56 -4.84 11.91
CA THR A 85 -0.03 -5.05 10.55
C THR A 85 1.19 -4.18 10.25
N ARG A 86 1.65 -3.39 11.22
CA ARG A 86 2.79 -2.50 11.10
C ARG A 86 3.71 -2.55 12.31
N ILE A 87 4.99 -2.45 12.06
CA ILE A 87 6.04 -2.28 13.05
C ILE A 87 6.06 -0.81 13.44
N PHE A 88 5.86 -0.49 14.71
CA PHE A 88 5.78 0.89 15.18
C PHE A 88 7.15 1.54 15.39
N ASN A 89 8.03 0.84 16.11
CA ASN A 89 9.21 1.44 16.70
C ASN A 89 10.44 1.35 15.80
N GLU A 90 10.80 0.16 15.35
CA GLU A 90 11.97 -0.09 14.49
C GLU A 90 11.84 0.60 13.14
N ASN A 91 10.62 0.87 12.72
CA ASN A 91 10.32 1.60 11.49
C ASN A 91 10.90 3.03 11.47
N TYR A 92 11.10 3.66 12.63
CA TYR A 92 11.85 4.93 12.71
C TYR A 92 13.24 4.79 12.09
N PHE A 93 13.97 3.75 12.45
CA PHE A 93 15.31 3.49 11.91
C PHE A 93 15.27 3.07 10.45
N ALA A 94 14.27 2.29 10.04
CA ALA A 94 14.07 1.88 8.65
C ALA A 94 13.78 3.08 7.73
N PHE A 95 12.99 4.04 8.19
CA PHE A 95 12.73 5.28 7.45
C PHE A 95 13.99 6.11 7.24
N ILE A 96 14.83 6.27 8.29
CA ILE A 96 16.14 6.94 8.18
C ILE A 96 17.04 6.19 7.19
N ALA A 97 17.10 4.84 7.27
CA ALA A 97 17.91 4.03 6.35
C ALA A 97 17.47 4.19 4.89
N ALA A 98 16.15 4.21 4.64
CA ALA A 98 15.60 4.45 3.30
C ALA A 98 15.95 5.84 2.76
N LEU A 99 15.87 6.89 3.58
CA LEU A 99 16.23 8.25 3.19
C LEU A 99 17.75 8.39 2.94
N GLU A 100 18.61 7.70 3.71
CA GLU A 100 20.05 7.65 3.45
C GLU A 100 20.37 6.92 2.14
N ASP A 101 19.68 5.81 1.82
CA ASP A 101 19.83 5.12 0.53
C ASP A 101 19.41 6.03 -0.64
N ILE A 102 18.28 6.70 -0.53
CA ILE A 102 17.79 7.69 -1.51
C ILE A 102 18.81 8.83 -1.71
N ALA A 103 19.35 9.36 -0.63
CA ALA A 103 20.38 10.41 -0.68
C ALA A 103 21.67 9.92 -1.34
N LYS A 104 22.12 8.71 -1.00
CA LYS A 104 23.29 8.04 -1.61
C LYS A 104 23.12 7.81 -3.11
N ARG A 105 21.91 7.44 -3.55
CA ARG A 105 21.53 7.31 -4.98
C ARG A 105 21.35 8.65 -5.67
N LYS A 106 21.39 9.78 -4.92
CA LYS A 106 21.20 11.16 -5.44
C LYS A 106 19.80 11.39 -6.05
N ILE A 107 18.79 10.65 -5.60
CA ILE A 107 17.40 10.84 -6.01
C ILE A 107 16.92 12.18 -5.47
N LYS A 108 16.25 12.98 -6.31
CA LYS A 108 15.82 14.34 -5.98
C LYS A 108 14.34 14.48 -5.66
N TYR A 109 13.52 13.55 -6.13
CA TYR A 109 12.06 13.59 -5.97
C TYR A 109 11.60 12.38 -5.19
N VAL A 110 10.88 12.62 -4.10
CA VAL A 110 10.34 11.58 -3.21
C VAL A 110 8.87 11.85 -2.99
N ALA A 111 8.03 10.88 -3.30
CA ALA A 111 6.61 10.89 -3.01
C ALA A 111 6.31 10.02 -1.78
N LEU A 112 5.44 10.50 -0.88
CA LEU A 112 4.89 9.72 0.23
C LEU A 112 3.38 9.55 0.01
N PRO A 113 2.95 8.37 -0.47
CA PRO A 113 1.55 8.04 -0.74
C PRO A 113 0.71 7.80 0.53
N GLY A 114 0.66 8.75 1.46
CA GLY A 114 -0.16 8.68 2.67
C GLY A 114 0.41 7.82 3.80
N ASP A 115 -0.27 7.83 4.93
CA ASP A 115 0.04 7.10 6.16
C ASP A 115 1.51 7.25 6.59
N TYR A 116 1.95 8.51 6.61
CA TYR A 116 3.35 8.85 6.91
C TYR A 116 3.65 8.96 8.42
N THR A 117 2.62 9.06 9.30
CA THR A 117 2.77 8.99 10.76
C THR A 117 1.78 8.00 11.40
N ASP A 118 1.96 7.72 12.68
CA ASP A 118 1.02 6.88 13.43
C ASP A 118 -0.18 7.72 13.93
N ASP A 119 -1.23 7.83 13.12
CA ASP A 119 -2.51 8.52 13.39
C ASP A 119 -2.47 10.07 13.44
N GLY A 120 -1.53 10.73 12.76
CA GLY A 120 -1.53 12.18 12.59
C GLY A 120 -1.40 12.98 13.89
N GLN A 121 -0.68 12.44 14.90
CA GLN A 121 -0.47 13.16 16.15
C GLN A 121 0.56 14.28 15.99
N PRO A 122 0.39 15.44 16.66
CA PRO A 122 1.31 16.56 16.62
C PRO A 122 2.76 16.18 16.88
N LEU A 123 3.04 15.27 17.84
CA LEU A 123 4.36 14.73 18.13
C LEU A 123 5.00 14.12 16.88
N HIS A 124 4.33 13.16 16.27
CA HIS A 124 4.87 12.37 15.15
C HIS A 124 4.98 13.19 13.86
N VAL A 125 3.98 14.04 13.59
CA VAL A 125 4.01 14.95 12.42
C VAL A 125 5.13 15.98 12.54
N SER A 126 5.43 16.45 13.76
CA SER A 126 6.58 17.36 14.01
C SER A 126 7.92 16.65 13.80
N GLY A 127 8.02 15.39 14.25
CA GLY A 127 9.18 14.54 14.01
C GLY A 127 9.41 14.29 12.52
N LEU A 128 8.36 13.88 11.79
CA LEU A 128 8.41 13.72 10.34
C LEU A 128 8.89 14.99 9.64
N LYS A 129 8.26 16.14 9.96
CA LYS A 129 8.66 17.42 9.38
C LYS A 129 10.14 17.70 9.60
N THR A 130 10.63 17.47 10.81
CA THR A 130 12.03 17.69 11.17
C THR A 130 12.97 16.81 10.33
N ILE A 131 12.63 15.55 10.16
CA ILE A 131 13.41 14.61 9.33
C ILE A 131 13.41 15.07 7.87
N LEU A 132 12.23 15.33 7.28
CA LEU A 132 12.12 15.73 5.88
C LEU A 132 12.86 17.07 5.61
N ASP A 133 12.75 18.05 6.51
CA ASP A 133 13.48 19.33 6.43
C ASP A 133 15.00 19.13 6.42
N GLN A 134 15.52 18.23 7.24
CA GLN A 134 16.94 17.90 7.27
C GLN A 134 17.44 17.34 5.94
N TYR A 135 16.71 16.38 5.35
CA TYR A 135 17.07 15.79 4.07
C TYR A 135 16.89 16.76 2.90
N GLN A 136 15.85 17.58 2.92
CA GLN A 136 15.66 18.66 1.96
C GLN A 136 16.82 19.63 2.00
N LYS A 137 17.21 20.10 3.18
CA LYS A 137 18.31 21.08 3.38
C LYS A 137 19.66 20.47 3.01
N LYS A 138 19.94 19.24 3.44
CA LYS A 138 21.27 18.62 3.29
C LYS A 138 21.53 18.11 1.88
N TYR A 139 20.49 17.51 1.24
CA TYR A 139 20.66 16.79 -0.03
C TYR A 139 19.87 17.40 -1.19
N GLY A 140 19.04 18.42 -0.93
CA GLY A 140 18.17 19.05 -1.92
C GLY A 140 17.07 18.11 -2.45
N ILE A 141 16.62 17.18 -1.62
CA ILE A 141 15.47 16.30 -1.93
C ILE A 141 14.20 17.14 -1.84
N GLN A 142 13.30 16.98 -2.80
CA GLN A 142 11.96 17.56 -2.80
C GLN A 142 10.96 16.46 -2.47
N PHE A 143 10.15 16.67 -1.43
CA PHE A 143 9.12 15.75 -1.01
C PHE A 143 7.76 16.19 -1.51
N PHE A 144 6.93 15.20 -1.92
CA PHE A 144 5.55 15.37 -2.35
C PHE A 144 4.69 14.37 -1.58
N ILE A 145 3.83 14.86 -0.71
CA ILE A 145 3.04 14.02 0.18
C ILE A 145 1.55 14.12 -0.16
N THR A 146 0.80 13.06 0.08
CA THR A 146 -0.66 13.07 0.05
C THR A 146 -1.20 12.48 1.34
N THR A 147 -2.50 12.64 1.59
CA THR A 147 -3.16 12.08 2.77
C THR A 147 -3.38 10.58 2.65
N GLY A 148 -3.37 9.89 3.81
CA GLY A 148 -3.87 8.53 3.98
C GLY A 148 -4.97 8.48 5.05
N ASN A 149 -5.45 7.30 5.43
CA ASN A 149 -6.50 7.17 6.44
C ASN A 149 -5.99 7.33 7.89
N HIS A 150 -4.66 7.34 8.08
CA HIS A 150 -4.04 7.70 9.36
C HIS A 150 -3.59 9.16 9.42
N ASP A 151 -3.45 9.83 8.28
CA ASP A 151 -3.02 11.24 8.20
C ASP A 151 -3.89 12.06 7.22
N PRO A 152 -5.08 12.51 7.62
CA PRO A 152 -5.73 12.46 8.94
C PRO A 152 -6.65 11.24 9.12
N VAL A 153 -6.89 10.86 10.40
CA VAL A 153 -7.87 9.81 10.77
C VAL A 153 -9.31 10.29 10.56
N GLY A 154 -9.55 11.57 10.72
CA GLY A 154 -10.85 12.23 10.50
C GLY A 154 -10.65 13.62 9.90
N PRO A 155 -11.69 14.24 9.32
CA PRO A 155 -11.53 15.50 8.60
C PRO A 155 -11.14 16.69 9.49
N PHE A 156 -11.43 16.62 10.79
CA PHE A 156 -11.15 17.65 11.78
C PHE A 156 -10.35 17.08 12.96
N ALA A 157 -9.64 17.95 13.69
CA ALA A 157 -8.91 17.55 14.88
C ALA A 157 -9.83 16.93 15.95
N GLN A 158 -9.31 15.98 16.70
CA GLN A 158 -10.06 15.29 17.73
C GLN A 158 -9.17 14.81 18.88
N GLU A 159 -9.75 14.77 20.07
CA GLU A 159 -9.11 14.19 21.24
C GLU A 159 -8.87 12.69 21.03
N SER A 160 -7.72 12.20 21.50
CA SER A 160 -7.29 10.84 21.31
C SER A 160 -6.29 10.41 22.38
N GLY A 161 -5.81 9.19 22.29
CA GLY A 161 -4.75 8.62 23.10
C GLY A 161 -4.42 7.21 22.69
N LYS A 162 -3.42 6.67 23.34
CA LYS A 162 -2.98 5.27 23.19
C LYS A 162 -2.58 4.73 24.56
N GLU A 163 -2.99 3.51 24.84
CA GLU A 163 -2.75 2.83 26.11
C GLU A 163 -1.45 2.01 26.13
N ASP A 164 -0.85 1.80 24.99
CA ASP A 164 0.14 0.77 24.72
C ASP A 164 1.57 1.29 24.49
N PHE A 165 1.90 2.50 24.98
CA PHE A 165 3.31 2.85 25.12
C PHE A 165 3.95 1.99 26.20
N LEU A 166 5.24 1.73 26.09
CA LEU A 166 5.99 1.02 27.11
C LEU A 166 6.37 1.98 28.23
N GLY A 167 6.02 1.60 29.45
CA GLY A 167 6.35 2.32 30.67
C GLY A 167 7.48 1.67 31.46
N ASN A 168 7.77 2.24 32.63
CA ASN A 168 8.75 1.66 33.56
C ASN A 168 8.33 0.26 34.02
N GLU A 169 9.28 -0.60 34.35
CA GLU A 169 9.08 -1.95 34.85
C GLU A 169 8.34 -2.89 33.89
N GLY A 170 8.28 -2.53 32.59
CA GLY A 170 7.62 -3.32 31.56
C GLY A 170 6.10 -3.16 31.50
N LYS A 171 5.51 -2.30 32.33
CA LYS A 171 4.08 -1.96 32.30
C LYS A 171 3.74 -1.11 31.09
N SER A 172 2.48 -1.13 30.66
CA SER A 172 1.99 -0.17 29.67
C SER A 172 1.90 1.25 30.27
N GLN A 173 2.14 2.24 29.43
CA GLN A 173 2.04 3.67 29.77
C GLN A 173 0.95 4.32 28.92
N PRO A 174 -0.27 4.48 29.45
CA PRO A 174 -1.30 5.23 28.75
C PRO A 174 -0.92 6.70 28.57
N ILE A 175 -1.07 7.22 27.36
CA ILE A 175 -0.85 8.62 27.00
C ILE A 175 -2.08 9.13 26.26
N TYR A 176 -2.72 10.16 26.79
CA TYR A 176 -3.98 10.69 26.27
C TYR A 176 -3.98 12.21 26.15
N SER A 177 -4.74 12.76 25.21
CA SER A 177 -4.74 14.19 24.93
C SER A 177 -5.50 15.03 25.96
N LYS A 178 -6.35 14.38 26.77
CA LYS A 178 -7.18 15.07 27.76
C LYS A 178 -7.46 14.17 28.96
N GLU A 179 -7.54 14.79 30.13
CA GLU A 179 -7.96 14.11 31.36
C GLU A 179 -9.34 13.44 31.20
N GLY A 180 -9.51 12.27 31.83
CA GLY A 180 -10.78 11.54 31.88
C GLY A 180 -11.11 10.74 30.63
N LEU A 181 -10.28 10.76 29.58
CA LEU A 181 -10.48 9.91 28.40
C LEU A 181 -10.18 8.43 28.68
N TYR A 182 -9.32 8.14 29.65
CA TYR A 182 -8.92 6.80 30.02
C TYR A 182 -8.76 6.64 31.53
N LYS A 183 -9.05 5.44 32.02
CA LYS A 183 -8.83 5.04 33.41
C LYS A 183 -7.90 3.84 33.46
N PRO A 184 -6.66 4.00 33.93
CA PRO A 184 -5.66 2.94 33.91
C PRO A 184 -5.95 1.85 34.95
N ASN A 185 -5.56 0.63 34.64
CA ASN A 185 -5.42 -0.44 35.62
C ASN A 185 -4.01 -0.40 36.21
N LEU A 186 -3.83 0.21 37.35
CA LEU A 186 -2.52 0.44 37.99
C LEU A 186 -1.74 -0.85 38.37
N GLU A 187 -2.38 -2.01 38.33
CA GLU A 187 -1.67 -3.29 38.49
C GLU A 187 -0.82 -3.60 37.23
N LEU A 188 -1.34 -3.30 36.04
CA LEU A 188 -0.75 -3.61 34.74
C LEU A 188 -0.19 -2.38 34.01
N GLU A 189 -0.61 -1.18 34.39
CA GLU A 189 -0.35 0.06 33.69
C GLU A 189 0.23 1.13 34.61
N GLN A 190 0.91 2.09 34.03
CA GLN A 190 1.34 3.32 34.70
C GLN A 190 0.18 4.32 34.79
N PRO A 191 0.27 5.35 35.67
CA PRO A 191 -0.65 6.48 35.64
C PRO A 191 -0.68 7.16 34.26
N VAL A 192 -1.85 7.68 33.86
CA VAL A 192 -2.01 8.35 32.56
C VAL A 192 -1.13 9.58 32.45
N VAL A 193 -0.37 9.68 31.36
CA VAL A 193 0.26 10.92 30.94
C VAL A 193 -0.71 11.70 30.06
N VAL A 194 -0.93 12.98 30.39
CA VAL A 194 -1.84 13.86 29.63
C VAL A 194 -1.03 14.88 28.85
N THR A 195 -1.23 14.91 27.52
CA THR A 195 -0.56 15.86 26.61
C THR A 195 -1.38 16.06 25.34
N ALA A 196 -1.56 17.31 24.89
CA ALA A 196 -2.23 17.63 23.63
C ALA A 196 -1.48 17.08 22.40
N ASP A 197 -0.19 16.79 22.53
CA ASP A 197 0.66 16.32 21.44
C ASP A 197 0.33 14.89 20.95
N ILE A 198 -0.58 14.18 21.65
CA ILE A 198 -1.09 12.86 21.22
C ILE A 198 -2.52 12.93 20.67
N ALA A 199 -3.15 14.10 20.59
CA ALA A 199 -4.40 14.30 19.87
C ALA A 199 -4.25 13.97 18.39
N LYS A 200 -5.34 13.70 17.67
CA LYS A 200 -5.33 13.49 16.22
C LYS A 200 -5.62 14.82 15.52
N MET A 201 -4.71 15.22 14.63
CA MET A 201 -4.88 16.39 13.78
C MET A 201 -5.86 16.10 12.65
N GLY A 202 -6.58 17.12 12.19
CA GLY A 202 -7.39 17.09 10.97
C GLY A 202 -6.63 17.65 9.76
N TYR A 203 -7.37 17.87 8.67
CA TYR A 203 -6.77 18.42 7.44
C TYR A 203 -6.07 19.76 7.65
N LEU A 204 -6.68 20.66 8.44
CA LEU A 204 -6.14 22.01 8.64
C LEU A 204 -4.75 21.97 9.26
N GLU A 205 -4.63 21.27 10.38
CA GLU A 205 -3.41 21.21 11.15
C GLU A 205 -2.29 20.47 10.41
N ILE A 206 -2.62 19.35 9.73
CA ILE A 206 -1.66 18.56 8.94
C ILE A 206 -1.16 19.36 7.75
N THR A 207 -2.05 19.97 6.96
CA THR A 207 -1.63 20.71 5.77
C THR A 207 -0.87 21.96 6.09
N ASP A 208 -1.20 22.64 7.20
CA ASP A 208 -0.44 23.79 7.67
C ASP A 208 0.96 23.39 8.14
N LYS A 209 1.06 22.29 8.92
CA LYS A 209 2.35 21.79 9.43
C LYS A 209 3.29 21.33 8.33
N LEU A 210 2.74 20.67 7.28
CA LEU A 210 3.49 20.01 6.19
C LEU A 210 3.36 20.75 4.85
N GLN A 211 2.96 22.02 4.86
CA GLN A 211 2.62 22.82 3.67
C GLN A 211 3.68 22.75 2.55
N GLN A 212 4.97 22.76 2.90
CA GLN A 212 6.08 22.81 1.96
C GLN A 212 6.33 21.51 1.19
N PHE A 213 5.70 20.41 1.58
CA PHE A 213 5.87 19.10 0.96
C PHE A 213 4.79 18.78 -0.08
N GLY A 214 4.33 19.79 -0.79
CA GLY A 214 3.42 19.67 -1.94
C GLY A 214 2.02 20.21 -1.70
N PHE A 215 1.51 20.25 -0.48
CA PHE A 215 0.16 20.75 -0.20
C PHE A 215 -0.06 22.21 -0.60
N TYR A 216 1.02 22.99 -0.63
CA TYR A 216 1.04 24.38 -1.09
C TYR A 216 2.07 24.56 -2.21
N PRO A 217 1.86 25.54 -3.13
CA PRO A 217 2.77 25.76 -4.23
C PRO A 217 4.14 26.25 -3.76
N SER A 218 5.21 25.73 -4.37
CA SER A 218 6.58 26.24 -4.21
C SER A 218 6.96 27.12 -5.41
N LYS A 219 7.75 28.18 -5.18
CA LYS A 219 8.33 28.99 -6.27
C LYS A 219 9.26 28.19 -7.19
N GLN A 220 9.72 27.03 -6.75
CA GLN A 220 10.54 26.12 -7.56
C GLN A 220 9.70 25.35 -8.58
N ASN A 221 8.41 25.14 -8.33
CA ASN A 221 7.50 24.42 -9.24
C ASN A 221 7.23 25.26 -10.48
N LYS A 222 7.30 24.65 -11.65
CA LYS A 222 6.92 25.25 -12.94
C LYS A 222 5.42 25.40 -13.08
N PHE A 223 4.69 24.49 -12.42
CA PHE A 223 3.22 24.48 -12.36
C PHE A 223 2.79 23.84 -11.05
N TRP A 224 1.67 24.29 -10.51
CA TRP A 224 0.96 23.68 -9.39
C TRP A 224 -0.53 23.98 -9.53
N SER A 225 -1.39 23.00 -9.26
CA SER A 225 -2.84 23.17 -9.36
C SER A 225 -3.57 22.20 -8.44
N THR A 226 -4.86 22.45 -8.21
CA THR A 226 -5.78 21.69 -7.35
C THR A 226 -7.12 21.50 -8.07
N PRO A 227 -7.99 20.56 -7.67
CA PRO A 227 -9.32 20.39 -8.29
C PRO A 227 -10.18 21.65 -8.33
N PHE A 228 -9.90 22.62 -7.49
CA PHE A 228 -10.67 23.88 -7.35
C PHE A 228 -10.01 25.10 -8.04
N ALA A 229 -8.89 24.89 -8.73
CA ALA A 229 -8.20 25.98 -9.39
C ALA A 229 -8.98 26.49 -10.61
N SER A 230 -9.08 27.81 -10.74
CA SER A 230 -9.73 28.48 -11.87
C SER A 230 -8.78 28.76 -13.04
N TYR A 231 -7.59 28.17 -13.06
CA TYR A 231 -6.56 28.35 -14.08
C TYR A 231 -6.05 27.02 -14.62
N THR A 232 -5.39 27.07 -15.75
CA THR A 232 -4.68 25.96 -16.38
C THR A 232 -3.18 26.23 -16.35
N SER A 233 -2.37 25.27 -16.80
CA SER A 233 -0.92 25.46 -16.95
C SER A 233 -0.54 26.58 -17.94
N GLU A 234 -1.39 26.87 -18.91
CA GLU A 234 -1.14 27.92 -19.91
C GLU A 234 -1.21 29.35 -19.33
N ASN A 235 -2.05 29.57 -18.31
CA ASN A 235 -2.25 30.86 -17.64
C ASN A 235 -1.90 30.82 -16.14
N TYR A 236 -1.04 29.87 -15.77
CA TYR A 236 -0.50 29.73 -14.41
C TYR A 236 0.25 30.97 -13.95
N SER A 237 0.07 31.33 -12.68
CA SER A 237 0.99 32.19 -11.93
C SER A 237 1.08 31.71 -10.49
N PHE A 238 2.22 31.99 -9.85
CA PHE A 238 2.43 31.59 -8.46
C PHE A 238 1.37 32.21 -7.53
N ASP A 239 0.99 33.47 -7.74
CA ASP A 239 0.00 34.14 -6.90
C ASP A 239 -1.39 33.50 -7.01
N LYS A 240 -1.81 33.11 -8.22
CA LYS A 240 -3.06 32.36 -8.41
C LYS A 240 -2.99 31.00 -7.69
N ALA A 241 -1.83 30.32 -7.73
CA ALA A 241 -1.65 29.06 -7.06
C ALA A 241 -1.70 29.20 -5.53
N VAL A 242 -1.07 30.25 -4.97
CA VAL A 242 -1.15 30.56 -3.53
C VAL A 242 -2.60 30.81 -3.11
N GLU A 243 -3.38 31.54 -3.89
CA GLU A 243 -4.80 31.76 -3.58
C GLU A 243 -5.60 30.45 -3.64
N ALA A 244 -5.41 29.65 -4.69
CA ALA A 244 -6.09 28.37 -4.85
C ALA A 244 -5.68 27.32 -3.79
N SER A 245 -4.47 27.44 -3.20
CA SER A 245 -3.99 26.50 -2.19
C SER A 245 -4.60 26.68 -0.80
N LYS A 246 -5.24 27.81 -0.53
CA LYS A 246 -5.91 28.05 0.76
C LYS A 246 -6.95 26.95 1.00
N LEU A 247 -6.92 26.32 2.17
CA LEU A 247 -7.81 25.20 2.49
C LEU A 247 -9.30 25.59 2.39
N SER A 248 -9.64 26.84 2.71
CA SER A 248 -11.01 27.37 2.55
C SER A 248 -11.51 27.36 1.09
N ASN A 249 -10.60 27.34 0.10
CA ASN A 249 -10.93 27.26 -1.33
C ASN A 249 -10.90 25.82 -1.87
N ARG A 250 -10.63 24.85 -1.01
CA ARG A 250 -10.43 23.43 -1.35
C ARG A 250 -11.41 22.54 -0.57
N VAL A 251 -12.68 22.91 -0.56
CA VAL A 251 -13.74 22.19 0.16
C VAL A 251 -14.79 21.69 -0.81
N TYR A 252 -15.40 20.56 -0.48
CA TYR A 252 -16.53 20.00 -1.22
C TYR A 252 -17.58 19.43 -0.27
N ASN A 253 -18.82 19.37 -0.71
CA ASN A 253 -19.89 18.71 0.02
C ASN A 253 -19.82 17.20 -0.20
N VAL A 254 -19.40 16.44 0.79
CA VAL A 254 -19.44 14.96 0.75
C VAL A 254 -20.87 14.45 0.73
N THR A 255 -21.76 15.12 1.46
CA THR A 255 -23.22 15.06 1.40
C THR A 255 -23.77 16.46 1.72
N PRO A 256 -25.02 16.78 1.39
CA PRO A 256 -25.59 18.10 1.71
C PRO A 256 -25.41 18.47 3.19
N GLY A 257 -24.80 19.63 3.44
CA GLY A 257 -24.55 20.16 4.79
C GLY A 257 -23.27 19.63 5.48
N TYR A 258 -22.49 18.75 4.83
CA TYR A 258 -21.22 18.24 5.33
C TYR A 258 -20.10 18.57 4.39
N GLU A 259 -19.44 19.70 4.64
CA GLU A 259 -18.26 20.14 3.88
C GLU A 259 -16.99 19.62 4.49
N VAL A 260 -16.11 19.02 3.65
CA VAL A 260 -14.79 18.56 4.02
C VAL A 260 -13.75 19.03 3.00
N PRO A 261 -12.47 19.18 3.39
CA PRO A 261 -11.39 19.49 2.46
C PRO A 261 -11.10 18.37 1.48
N ASP A 262 -10.54 18.75 0.31
CA ASP A 262 -9.83 17.89 -0.62
C ASP A 262 -8.49 18.53 -0.93
N VAL A 263 -7.42 17.83 -0.54
CA VAL A 263 -6.05 18.34 -0.63
C VAL A 263 -5.26 17.80 -1.81
N SER A 264 -5.96 17.22 -2.81
CA SER A 264 -5.36 16.79 -4.07
C SER A 264 -4.66 17.95 -4.78
N TYR A 265 -3.54 17.65 -5.41
CA TYR A 265 -2.78 18.63 -6.20
C TYR A 265 -1.97 17.95 -7.31
N VAL A 266 -1.57 18.72 -8.32
CA VAL A 266 -0.55 18.39 -9.29
C VAL A 266 0.59 19.40 -9.21
N ALA A 267 1.83 18.95 -9.25
CA ALA A 267 3.02 19.80 -9.23
C ALA A 267 3.98 19.43 -10.37
N GLU A 268 4.62 20.43 -10.98
CA GLU A 268 5.70 20.27 -11.94
C GLU A 268 7.04 20.68 -11.31
N PRO A 269 7.76 19.77 -10.63
CA PRO A 269 9.02 20.09 -9.98
C PRO A 269 10.17 20.33 -10.95
N ILE A 270 10.11 19.70 -12.11
CA ILE A 270 11.05 19.87 -13.22
C ILE A 270 10.25 19.90 -14.53
N GLU A 271 10.70 20.68 -15.49
CA GLU A 271 10.06 20.81 -16.80
C GLU A 271 9.74 19.44 -17.41
N GLY A 272 8.45 19.19 -17.66
CA GLY A 272 7.96 18.00 -18.31
C GLY A 272 7.48 16.88 -17.38
N LEU A 273 7.80 16.88 -16.08
CA LEU A 273 7.32 15.91 -15.11
C LEU A 273 6.19 16.49 -14.26
N TRP A 274 5.01 15.91 -14.37
CA TRP A 274 3.88 16.20 -13.50
C TRP A 274 3.67 15.09 -12.49
N LEU A 275 3.77 15.43 -11.21
CA LEU A 275 3.44 14.55 -10.07
C LEU A 275 2.06 14.92 -9.57
N MET A 276 1.11 13.98 -9.68
CA MET A 276 -0.28 14.17 -9.25
C MET A 276 -0.50 13.43 -7.94
N ALA A 277 -0.67 14.18 -6.87
CA ALA A 277 -1.03 13.68 -5.53
C ALA A 277 -2.56 13.69 -5.40
N ILE A 278 -3.16 12.53 -5.23
CA ILE A 278 -4.60 12.38 -5.13
C ILE A 278 -4.97 12.10 -3.66
N ASP A 279 -5.80 12.96 -3.08
CA ASP A 279 -6.44 12.73 -1.80
C ASP A 279 -7.65 11.81 -2.00
N GLY A 280 -7.45 10.52 -1.75
CA GLY A 280 -8.47 9.48 -1.87
C GLY A 280 -9.39 9.35 -0.65
N ASN A 281 -9.18 10.14 0.42
CA ASN A 281 -10.03 10.11 1.61
C ASN A 281 -11.44 10.61 1.31
N VAL A 282 -12.43 9.83 1.73
CA VAL A 282 -13.85 10.20 1.69
C VAL A 282 -14.48 9.88 3.03
N TYR A 283 -14.73 10.90 3.82
CA TYR A 283 -15.34 10.78 5.15
C TYR A 283 -16.86 10.84 5.04
N ILE A 284 -17.52 9.70 5.07
CA ILE A 284 -18.99 9.62 4.96
C ILE A 284 -19.62 9.95 6.31
N PRO A 285 -20.57 10.90 6.38
CA PRO A 285 -21.33 11.16 7.62
C PRO A 285 -22.07 9.91 8.08
N LYS A 286 -22.04 9.62 9.37
CA LYS A 286 -22.75 8.48 9.98
C LYS A 286 -24.26 8.67 9.83
N LYS A 287 -25.00 7.58 9.55
CA LYS A 287 -26.46 7.61 9.28
C LYS A 287 -27.32 8.15 10.42
N ASN A 288 -26.84 8.11 11.65
CA ASN A 288 -27.52 8.66 12.83
C ASN A 288 -27.23 10.16 13.02
N GLY A 289 -26.79 10.81 11.96
CA GLY A 289 -26.15 12.11 11.90
C GLY A 289 -27.03 13.31 12.23
N ASN A 290 -27.34 13.50 13.50
CA ASN A 290 -27.52 14.83 14.07
C ASN A 290 -26.19 15.36 14.63
N GLY A 291 -25.05 14.85 14.09
CA GLY A 291 -23.72 15.24 14.51
C GLY A 291 -23.33 16.63 13.98
N ASP A 292 -22.49 17.32 14.74
CA ASP A 292 -21.86 18.56 14.26
C ASP A 292 -21.03 18.23 12.98
N PRO A 293 -21.29 18.90 11.84
CA PRO A 293 -20.50 18.71 10.61
C PRO A 293 -19.01 19.04 10.75
N LYS A 294 -18.61 19.69 11.85
CA LYS A 294 -17.21 20.02 12.15
C LYS A 294 -16.58 19.08 13.21
N ASP A 295 -17.30 18.08 13.68
CA ASP A 295 -16.78 17.07 14.58
C ASP A 295 -16.43 15.79 13.80
N SER A 296 -15.17 15.36 13.85
CA SER A 296 -14.70 14.11 13.22
C SER A 296 -15.48 12.88 13.67
N LYS A 297 -16.03 12.86 14.88
CA LYS A 297 -16.87 11.76 15.40
C LYS A 297 -18.17 11.58 14.62
N SER A 298 -18.62 12.61 13.89
CA SER A 298 -19.80 12.56 13.02
C SER A 298 -19.56 11.79 11.73
N TYR A 299 -18.31 11.41 11.41
CA TYR A 299 -17.92 10.75 10.18
C TYR A 299 -17.46 9.31 10.42
N SER A 300 -17.60 8.48 9.39
CA SER A 300 -16.94 7.17 9.30
C SER A 300 -15.50 7.32 8.86
N GLU A 301 -14.66 6.35 9.16
CA GLU A 301 -13.28 6.31 8.67
C GLU A 301 -13.20 6.25 7.13
N ALA A 302 -12.12 6.78 6.57
CA ALA A 302 -11.91 6.82 5.12
C ALA A 302 -11.33 5.52 4.53
N SER A 303 -11.18 4.46 5.31
CA SER A 303 -10.44 3.24 4.95
C SER A 303 -10.97 2.43 3.76
N THR A 304 -12.19 2.72 3.27
CA THR A 304 -12.75 2.12 2.04
C THR A 304 -12.25 2.78 0.75
N GLY A 305 -11.52 3.88 0.86
CA GLY A 305 -10.84 4.52 -0.26
C GLY A 305 -11.75 4.87 -1.43
N TYR A 306 -11.31 4.51 -2.63
CA TYR A 306 -11.95 4.91 -3.90
C TYR A 306 -13.38 4.42 -4.11
N ASN A 307 -13.85 3.40 -3.40
CA ASN A 307 -15.24 2.97 -3.49
C ASN A 307 -16.23 4.09 -3.15
N ASN A 308 -15.85 4.99 -2.24
CA ASN A 308 -16.65 6.17 -1.89
C ASN A 308 -16.43 7.36 -2.83
N VAL A 309 -15.33 7.39 -3.60
CA VAL A 309 -15.05 8.47 -4.57
C VAL A 309 -16.06 8.48 -5.70
N LEU A 310 -16.46 7.31 -6.19
CA LEU A 310 -17.42 7.16 -7.29
C LEU A 310 -18.75 7.87 -7.01
N SER A 311 -19.21 7.90 -5.77
CA SER A 311 -20.48 8.51 -5.37
C SER A 311 -20.34 9.89 -4.72
N ASN A 312 -19.32 10.10 -3.89
CA ASN A 312 -19.24 11.25 -3.01
C ASN A 312 -18.13 12.26 -3.35
N LYS A 313 -17.22 11.92 -4.30
CA LYS A 313 -16.07 12.79 -4.66
C LYS A 313 -15.85 12.84 -6.18
N GLN A 314 -16.92 12.85 -6.97
CA GLN A 314 -16.86 12.77 -8.44
C GLN A 314 -16.10 13.94 -9.12
N HIS A 315 -16.00 15.11 -8.47
CA HIS A 315 -15.20 16.23 -8.96
C HIS A 315 -13.72 15.82 -9.13
N LEU A 316 -13.23 14.88 -8.33
CA LEU A 316 -11.87 14.36 -8.40
C LEU A 316 -11.60 13.64 -9.73
N ILE A 317 -12.51 12.77 -10.16
CA ILE A 317 -12.40 12.05 -11.45
C ILE A 317 -12.36 13.04 -12.62
N LYS A 318 -13.25 14.04 -12.61
CA LYS A 318 -13.28 15.10 -13.63
C LYS A 318 -11.99 15.92 -13.66
N TRP A 319 -11.42 16.21 -12.49
CA TRP A 319 -10.15 16.91 -12.41
C TRP A 319 -8.98 16.06 -12.93
N VAL A 320 -8.94 14.78 -12.62
CA VAL A 320 -7.95 13.85 -13.17
C VAL A 320 -8.03 13.80 -14.69
N GLU A 321 -9.23 13.76 -15.29
CA GLU A 321 -9.46 13.83 -16.73
C GLU A 321 -8.87 15.13 -17.31
N GLN A 322 -9.22 16.28 -16.74
CA GLN A 322 -8.72 17.59 -17.19
C GLN A 322 -7.19 17.69 -17.14
N ILE A 323 -6.56 17.22 -16.07
CA ILE A 323 -5.10 17.25 -15.92
C ILE A 323 -4.43 16.27 -16.89
N SER A 324 -5.00 15.08 -17.07
CA SER A 324 -4.50 14.07 -18.02
C SER A 324 -4.54 14.59 -19.47
N GLU A 325 -5.62 15.26 -19.86
CA GLU A 325 -5.74 15.91 -21.17
C GLU A 325 -4.73 17.04 -21.36
N GLN A 326 -4.55 17.90 -20.36
CA GLN A 326 -3.55 18.97 -20.40
C GLN A 326 -2.14 18.41 -20.50
N ALA A 327 -1.81 17.38 -19.71
CA ALA A 327 -0.51 16.71 -19.76
C ALA A 327 -0.25 16.11 -21.15
N LYS A 328 -1.23 15.41 -21.73
CA LYS A 328 -1.14 14.83 -23.07
C LYS A 328 -0.94 15.91 -24.14
N LYS A 329 -1.73 17.00 -24.11
CA LYS A 329 -1.65 18.13 -25.06
C LYS A 329 -0.28 18.79 -25.03
N GLN A 330 0.35 18.89 -23.85
CA GLN A 330 1.64 19.55 -23.64
C GLN A 330 2.85 18.61 -23.65
N GLY A 331 2.62 17.31 -23.89
CA GLY A 331 3.70 16.31 -23.91
C GLY A 331 4.38 16.12 -22.55
N LYS A 332 3.65 16.30 -21.44
CA LYS A 332 4.14 16.10 -20.08
C LYS A 332 4.05 14.62 -19.68
N THR A 333 4.99 14.14 -18.91
CA THR A 333 4.91 12.83 -18.25
C THR A 333 4.15 12.99 -16.92
N LEU A 334 2.94 12.41 -16.87
CA LEU A 334 2.08 12.44 -15.69
C LEU A 334 2.24 11.15 -14.89
N ILE A 335 2.65 11.28 -13.64
CA ILE A 335 2.76 10.17 -12.66
C ILE A 335 1.85 10.49 -11.49
N ALA A 336 0.87 9.63 -11.25
CA ALA A 336 -0.06 9.80 -10.12
C ALA A 336 0.32 8.91 -8.94
N PHE A 337 0.01 9.41 -7.76
CA PHE A 337 0.11 8.65 -6.53
C PHE A 337 -0.99 9.04 -5.54
N SER A 338 -1.41 8.08 -4.75
CA SER A 338 -2.36 8.27 -3.65
C SER A 338 -2.15 7.19 -2.60
N HIS A 339 -2.93 7.24 -1.52
CA HIS A 339 -2.84 6.21 -0.50
C HIS A 339 -3.52 4.90 -0.91
N PHE A 340 -4.74 4.98 -1.42
CA PHE A 340 -5.54 3.77 -1.69
C PHE A 340 -5.24 3.14 -3.05
N PRO A 341 -5.35 1.79 -3.17
CA PRO A 341 -5.29 1.10 -4.45
C PRO A 341 -6.49 1.45 -5.35
N MET A 342 -6.28 1.42 -6.67
CA MET A 342 -7.33 1.60 -7.67
C MET A 342 -7.76 0.29 -8.34
N ILE A 343 -7.03 -0.80 -8.11
CA ILE A 343 -7.26 -2.15 -8.67
C ILE A 343 -7.30 -3.15 -7.52
N ASP A 344 -7.98 -4.29 -7.69
CA ASP A 344 -7.97 -5.39 -6.72
C ASP A 344 -6.53 -5.81 -6.40
N PHE A 345 -6.14 -5.65 -5.15
CA PHE A 345 -4.81 -5.92 -4.62
C PHE A 345 -4.64 -7.36 -4.09
N ASN A 346 -5.60 -8.23 -4.35
CA ASN A 346 -5.56 -9.65 -4.04
C ASN A 346 -5.39 -10.48 -5.32
N ASP A 347 -4.77 -9.96 -6.38
CA ASP A 347 -4.49 -10.66 -7.63
C ASP A 347 -5.75 -11.28 -8.25
N ASP A 348 -6.84 -10.52 -8.22
CA ASP A 348 -8.17 -10.96 -8.65
C ASP A 348 -8.69 -12.22 -7.91
N ALA A 349 -8.15 -12.50 -6.71
CA ALA A 349 -8.61 -13.60 -5.85
C ALA A 349 -9.71 -13.19 -4.85
N SER A 350 -10.16 -11.93 -4.87
CA SER A 350 -11.11 -11.43 -3.87
C SER A 350 -12.42 -12.21 -3.80
N ALA A 351 -12.87 -12.79 -4.91
CA ALA A 351 -14.08 -13.64 -4.94
C ALA A 351 -13.85 -14.96 -4.19
N GLU A 352 -12.75 -15.65 -4.44
CA GLU A 352 -12.38 -16.90 -3.77
C GLU A 352 -12.07 -16.67 -2.30
N ILE A 353 -11.42 -15.55 -1.95
CA ILE A 353 -11.18 -15.14 -0.56
C ILE A 353 -12.50 -14.93 0.18
N LYS A 354 -13.47 -14.26 -0.43
CA LYS A 354 -14.81 -14.08 0.11
C LYS A 354 -15.52 -15.41 0.33
N GLU A 355 -15.41 -16.35 -0.59
CA GLU A 355 -15.99 -17.68 -0.47
C GLU A 355 -15.33 -18.50 0.66
N LEU A 356 -14.01 -18.44 0.81
CA LEU A 356 -13.24 -19.16 1.83
C LEU A 356 -13.42 -18.57 3.22
N LEU A 357 -13.33 -17.25 3.37
CA LEU A 357 -13.21 -16.57 4.67
C LEU A 357 -14.49 -15.87 5.10
N GLY A 358 -15.35 -15.44 4.16
CA GLY A 358 -16.57 -14.68 4.41
C GLY A 358 -16.48 -13.20 4.06
N ASP A 359 -17.64 -12.54 3.95
CA ASP A 359 -17.79 -11.16 3.42
C ASP A 359 -17.03 -10.08 4.18
N ASN A 360 -16.90 -10.23 5.50
CA ASN A 360 -16.33 -9.20 6.39
C ASN A 360 -14.92 -9.56 6.88
N LYS A 361 -14.22 -10.44 6.17
CA LYS A 361 -12.87 -10.89 6.50
C LYS A 361 -11.86 -10.34 5.52
N TRP A 362 -10.57 -10.51 5.83
CA TRP A 362 -9.46 -10.21 4.92
C TRP A 362 -9.47 -8.76 4.38
N GLN A 363 -10.12 -7.84 5.07
CA GLN A 363 -10.27 -6.44 4.64
C GLN A 363 -10.90 -6.28 3.24
N LEU A 364 -11.78 -7.21 2.83
CA LEU A 364 -12.44 -7.19 1.52
C LEU A 364 -13.25 -5.91 1.25
N ASN A 365 -13.68 -5.21 2.30
CA ASN A 365 -14.34 -3.90 2.18
C ASN A 365 -13.43 -2.80 1.63
N ARG A 366 -12.11 -3.01 1.61
CA ARG A 366 -11.10 -2.08 1.05
C ARG A 366 -10.78 -2.35 -0.42
N VAL A 367 -11.17 -3.51 -0.94
CA VAL A 367 -10.97 -3.87 -2.34
C VAL A 367 -11.79 -2.92 -3.22
N PRO A 368 -11.14 -2.18 -4.14
CA PRO A 368 -11.87 -1.29 -5.03
C PRO A 368 -12.75 -2.09 -5.99
N VAL A 369 -13.97 -1.61 -6.20
CA VAL A 369 -14.83 -2.16 -7.25
C VAL A 369 -14.24 -1.87 -8.64
N GLU A 370 -14.53 -2.72 -9.62
CA GLU A 370 -13.94 -2.64 -10.96
C GLU A 370 -14.17 -1.27 -11.63
N GLU A 371 -15.30 -0.61 -11.35
CA GLU A 371 -15.65 0.71 -11.86
C GLU A 371 -14.66 1.81 -11.45
N VAL A 372 -13.93 1.64 -10.34
CA VAL A 372 -12.84 2.56 -9.93
C VAL A 372 -11.74 2.57 -10.98
N ALA A 373 -11.17 1.40 -11.28
CA ALA A 373 -10.10 1.27 -12.28
C ALA A 373 -10.55 1.76 -13.67
N GLN A 374 -11.77 1.39 -14.08
CA GLN A 374 -12.37 1.80 -15.36
C GLN A 374 -12.50 3.32 -15.44
N SER A 375 -13.01 3.98 -14.39
CA SER A 375 -13.22 5.42 -14.36
C SER A 375 -11.91 6.21 -14.45
N PHE A 376 -10.87 5.81 -13.70
CA PHE A 376 -9.58 6.50 -13.72
C PHE A 376 -8.76 6.20 -14.98
N ALA A 377 -8.85 5.00 -15.55
CA ALA A 377 -8.26 4.69 -16.84
C ALA A 377 -8.90 5.53 -17.97
N ASP A 378 -10.23 5.64 -17.97
CA ASP A 378 -10.98 6.45 -18.95
C ASP A 378 -10.77 7.95 -18.75
N ALA A 379 -10.50 8.41 -17.53
CA ALA A 379 -10.03 9.77 -17.26
C ALA A 379 -8.57 10.02 -17.73
N GLY A 380 -7.93 9.04 -18.36
CA GLY A 380 -6.62 9.17 -19.01
C GLY A 380 -5.41 8.85 -18.13
N LEU A 381 -5.64 8.40 -16.89
CA LEU A 381 -4.57 7.99 -16.01
C LEU A 381 -3.90 6.69 -16.53
N LYS A 382 -2.57 6.68 -16.61
CA LYS A 382 -1.81 5.54 -17.15
C LYS A 382 -1.07 4.74 -16.10
N ILE A 383 -0.59 5.43 -15.07
CA ILE A 383 0.19 4.83 -13.99
C ILE A 383 -0.17 5.49 -12.66
N HIS A 384 -0.31 4.68 -11.64
CA HIS A 384 -0.65 5.11 -10.30
C HIS A 384 0.17 4.31 -9.26
N PHE A 385 0.70 5.01 -8.25
CA PHE A 385 1.36 4.39 -7.10
C PHE A 385 0.45 4.51 -5.88
N GLY A 386 0.07 3.37 -5.32
CA GLY A 386 -0.74 3.26 -4.10
C GLY A 386 0.04 2.71 -2.92
N GLY A 387 -0.56 2.74 -1.73
CA GLY A 387 -0.10 2.15 -0.48
C GLY A 387 -1.22 1.40 0.23
N HIS A 388 -1.45 1.70 1.53
CA HIS A 388 -2.56 1.24 2.37
C HIS A 388 -2.51 -0.24 2.77
N MET A 389 -2.14 -1.13 1.86
CA MET A 389 -2.18 -2.57 2.10
C MET A 389 -0.84 -3.14 2.58
N HIS A 390 0.23 -2.33 2.54
CA HIS A 390 1.60 -2.71 2.92
C HIS A 390 2.14 -3.90 2.11
N ILE A 391 1.80 -3.98 0.84
CA ILE A 391 2.19 -5.07 -0.06
C ILE A 391 2.99 -4.57 -1.25
N ASN A 392 3.79 -5.46 -1.81
CA ASN A 392 4.49 -5.28 -3.07
C ASN A 392 3.71 -5.99 -4.15
N ASP A 393 3.01 -5.24 -5.01
CA ASP A 393 2.12 -5.81 -6.02
C ASP A 393 1.95 -4.88 -7.22
N THR A 394 1.49 -5.39 -8.37
CA THR A 394 1.19 -4.62 -9.57
C THR A 394 -0.05 -5.18 -10.28
N GLY A 395 -1.08 -4.37 -10.36
CA GLY A 395 -2.31 -4.70 -11.09
C GLY A 395 -2.46 -3.88 -12.39
N THR A 396 -3.20 -4.39 -13.36
CA THR A 396 -3.51 -3.68 -14.60
C THR A 396 -4.95 -3.89 -15.02
N ARG A 397 -5.58 -2.85 -15.54
CA ARG A 397 -6.93 -2.91 -16.13
C ARG A 397 -7.00 -2.14 -17.43
N THR A 398 -7.63 -2.76 -18.42
CA THR A 398 -7.91 -2.13 -19.72
C THR A 398 -9.41 -2.00 -19.92
N THR A 399 -9.86 -0.78 -20.20
CA THR A 399 -11.29 -0.48 -20.40
C THR A 399 -11.76 -0.92 -21.79
N ALA A 400 -13.08 -0.98 -21.99
CA ALA A 400 -13.67 -1.24 -23.30
C ALA A 400 -13.27 -0.19 -24.38
N LYS A 401 -12.83 1.01 -23.95
CA LYS A 401 -12.30 2.06 -24.85
C LYS A 401 -10.82 1.85 -25.18
N GLY A 402 -10.16 0.84 -24.63
CA GLY A 402 -8.73 0.58 -24.84
C GLY A 402 -7.81 1.43 -23.98
N ASN A 403 -8.33 2.11 -22.96
CA ASN A 403 -7.50 2.82 -21.99
C ASN A 403 -6.98 1.85 -20.92
N THR A 404 -5.68 1.92 -20.62
CA THR A 404 -5.06 1.03 -19.62
C THR A 404 -4.53 1.85 -18.46
N LEU A 405 -4.87 1.39 -17.24
CA LEU A 405 -4.30 1.84 -15.97
C LEU A 405 -3.39 0.74 -15.41
N VAL A 406 -2.17 1.10 -15.05
CA VAL A 406 -1.25 0.29 -14.25
C VAL A 406 -1.23 0.84 -12.83
N ASN A 407 -1.65 0.04 -11.86
CA ASN A 407 -1.62 0.37 -10.44
C ASN A 407 -0.47 -0.40 -9.77
N ILE A 408 0.43 0.32 -9.13
CA ILE A 408 1.61 -0.22 -8.46
C ILE A 408 1.41 -0.03 -6.96
N GLN A 409 1.34 -1.14 -6.23
CA GLN A 409 1.33 -1.12 -4.78
C GLN A 409 2.75 -0.92 -4.26
N THR A 410 2.90 0.05 -3.40
CA THR A 410 4.17 0.36 -2.75
C THR A 410 4.23 -0.36 -1.42
N PRO A 411 5.23 -1.22 -1.18
CA PRO A 411 5.41 -1.87 0.11
C PRO A 411 5.70 -0.84 1.20
N SER A 412 5.45 -1.23 2.45
CA SER A 412 5.72 -0.41 3.63
C SER A 412 7.08 -0.74 4.24
N LEU A 413 7.80 0.28 4.73
CA LEU A 413 9.00 0.07 5.56
C LEU A 413 8.65 -0.55 6.93
N ALA A 414 7.39 -0.43 7.35
CA ALA A 414 6.86 -0.92 8.63
C ALA A 414 6.34 -2.36 8.57
N ALA A 415 6.57 -3.12 7.49
CA ALA A 415 6.03 -4.46 7.30
C ALA A 415 7.01 -5.35 6.50
N TYR A 416 6.71 -6.64 6.41
CA TYR A 416 7.37 -7.56 5.50
C TYR A 416 6.80 -7.34 4.07
N ILE A 417 7.60 -7.07 3.07
CA ILE A 417 9.04 -6.87 3.02
C ILE A 417 9.34 -5.36 3.08
N PRO A 418 10.31 -4.90 3.91
CA PRO A 418 10.58 -3.48 4.05
C PRO A 418 11.25 -2.93 2.78
N ALA A 419 10.54 -2.12 2.01
CA ALA A 419 11.02 -1.63 0.73
C ALA A 419 10.35 -0.32 0.31
N TYR A 420 10.88 0.29 -0.77
CA TYR A 420 10.25 1.39 -1.47
C TYR A 420 10.31 1.18 -2.99
N LYS A 421 9.46 1.87 -3.75
CA LYS A 421 9.49 1.83 -5.22
C LYS A 421 10.36 2.95 -5.78
N LEU A 422 11.17 2.62 -6.79
CA LEU A 422 11.98 3.56 -7.55
C LEU A 422 11.52 3.57 -9.00
N LEU A 423 10.96 4.68 -9.45
CA LEU A 423 10.64 4.94 -10.85
C LEU A 423 11.79 5.69 -11.52
N THR A 424 12.23 5.23 -12.70
CA THR A 424 13.19 5.93 -13.56
C THR A 424 12.56 6.19 -14.93
N ILE A 425 12.44 7.46 -15.30
CA ILE A 425 11.93 7.83 -16.63
C ILE A 425 12.98 7.51 -17.70
N LYS A 426 12.56 6.76 -18.72
CA LYS A 426 13.37 6.43 -19.90
C LYS A 426 12.88 7.21 -21.13
N LYS A 427 13.50 6.96 -22.26
CA LYS A 427 13.06 7.48 -23.57
C LYS A 427 11.74 6.83 -24.00
N ASP A 428 11.07 7.42 -24.97
CA ASP A 428 9.93 6.85 -25.68
C ASP A 428 8.70 6.53 -24.81
N ASN A 429 8.49 7.31 -23.72
CA ASN A 429 7.43 7.13 -22.72
C ASN A 429 7.51 5.82 -21.93
N ILE A 430 8.68 5.22 -21.86
CA ILE A 430 8.93 4.08 -20.98
C ILE A 430 9.32 4.59 -19.59
N VAL A 431 8.81 3.95 -18.57
CA VAL A 431 9.29 4.09 -17.19
C VAL A 431 9.78 2.72 -16.71
N ASP A 432 10.86 2.73 -15.96
CA ASP A 432 11.46 1.56 -15.33
C ASP A 432 11.12 1.65 -13.83
N ILE A 433 10.55 0.60 -13.28
CA ILE A 433 10.12 0.52 -11.87
C ILE A 433 10.91 -0.60 -11.21
N GLN A 434 11.53 -0.28 -10.07
CA GLN A 434 12.27 -1.24 -9.26
C GLN A 434 11.85 -1.15 -7.80
N THR A 435 11.69 -2.29 -7.14
CA THR A 435 11.52 -2.37 -5.69
C THR A 435 12.91 -2.41 -5.04
N ILE A 436 13.14 -1.51 -4.10
CA ILE A 436 14.40 -1.41 -3.35
C ILE A 436 14.15 -1.85 -1.92
N THR A 437 14.66 -3.02 -1.55
CA THR A 437 14.56 -3.56 -0.19
C THR A 437 15.51 -2.85 0.76
N ILE A 438 15.10 -2.68 2.01
CA ILE A 438 15.86 -2.06 3.10
C ILE A 438 16.14 -3.10 4.18
N ASP A 439 17.08 -3.97 3.91
CA ASP A 439 17.40 -5.12 4.77
C ASP A 439 18.35 -4.73 5.92
N ASN A 440 19.27 -3.81 5.64
CA ASN A 440 20.27 -3.34 6.60
C ASN A 440 19.87 -1.99 7.19
N VAL A 441 19.36 -2.01 8.41
CA VAL A 441 18.87 -0.85 9.16
C VAL A 441 19.73 -0.64 10.40
N PRO A 442 20.63 0.36 10.41
CA PRO A 442 21.43 0.64 11.60
C PRO A 442 20.54 1.02 12.79
N GLY A 443 20.76 0.38 13.93
CA GLY A 443 20.04 0.69 15.18
C GLY A 443 18.69 -0.01 15.34
N TYR A 444 18.25 -0.88 14.42
CA TYR A 444 16.98 -1.58 14.54
C TYR A 444 16.85 -2.41 15.84
N ASP A 445 17.99 -2.85 16.40
CA ASP A 445 18.06 -3.62 17.63
C ASP A 445 18.26 -2.75 18.90
N GLU A 446 18.23 -1.44 18.76
CA GLU A 446 18.52 -0.50 19.87
C GLU A 446 17.52 -0.63 21.02
N LEU A 447 16.30 -1.06 20.73
CA LEU A 447 15.19 -1.12 21.67
C LEU A 447 15.02 -2.51 22.34
N PHE A 448 15.80 -3.51 21.98
CA PHE A 448 15.60 -4.91 22.38
C PHE A 448 15.69 -5.15 23.88
N ASP A 449 16.52 -4.40 24.62
CA ASP A 449 16.59 -4.52 26.06
C ASP A 449 15.33 -4.01 26.77
N LEU A 450 14.65 -3.01 26.19
CA LEU A 450 13.37 -2.53 26.69
C LEU A 450 12.25 -3.57 26.48
N TYR A 451 12.25 -4.27 25.35
CA TYR A 451 11.30 -5.37 25.12
C TYR A 451 11.55 -6.57 26.04
N LYS A 452 12.81 -6.86 26.42
CA LYS A 452 13.08 -7.88 27.45
C LYS A 452 12.43 -7.52 28.79
N MET A 453 12.44 -6.24 29.15
CA MET A 453 11.77 -5.77 30.36
C MET A 453 10.24 -5.97 30.28
N GLU A 454 9.63 -5.66 29.14
CA GLU A 454 8.21 -5.95 28.87
C GLU A 454 7.93 -7.47 28.96
N TYR A 455 8.75 -8.28 28.30
CA TYR A 455 8.59 -9.74 28.30
C TYR A 455 8.62 -10.31 29.73
N GLN A 456 9.60 -9.90 30.55
CA GLN A 456 9.73 -10.33 31.95
C GLN A 456 8.51 -9.93 32.79
N PHE A 457 7.95 -8.73 32.54
CA PHE A 457 6.72 -8.28 33.18
C PHE A 457 5.55 -9.20 32.78
N LEU A 458 5.31 -9.40 31.49
CA LEU A 458 4.23 -10.27 31.00
C LEU A 458 4.35 -11.70 31.52
N GLU A 459 5.57 -12.24 31.60
CA GLU A 459 5.87 -13.57 32.15
C GLU A 459 5.52 -13.63 33.66
N SER A 460 5.88 -12.59 34.42
CA SER A 460 5.53 -12.47 35.85
C SER A 460 4.03 -12.44 36.11
N GLN A 461 3.27 -11.83 35.18
CA GLN A 461 1.80 -11.76 35.21
C GLN A 461 1.13 -13.03 34.67
N LYS A 462 1.90 -14.03 34.18
CA LYS A 462 1.39 -15.24 33.52
C LYS A 462 0.44 -14.92 32.38
N ALA A 463 0.78 -13.92 31.56
CA ALA A 463 0.00 -13.52 30.42
C ALA A 463 -0.23 -14.72 29.48
N LYS A 464 -1.46 -14.89 28.95
CA LYS A 464 -1.83 -16.05 28.11
C LYS A 464 -1.20 -16.00 26.72
N ASP A 465 -1.10 -14.81 26.17
CA ASP A 465 -0.67 -14.59 24.76
C ASP A 465 0.66 -13.82 24.73
N ILE A 466 1.66 -14.34 25.44
CA ILE A 466 2.99 -13.77 25.41
C ILE A 466 3.64 -14.01 24.05
N TRP A 467 4.28 -12.98 23.52
CA TRP A 467 4.97 -13.05 22.24
C TRP A 467 6.26 -13.87 22.30
N ASN A 468 6.75 -14.33 21.14
CA ASN A 468 7.94 -15.17 21.09
C ASN A 468 9.21 -14.32 21.20
N ILE A 469 9.95 -14.48 22.31
CA ILE A 469 11.18 -13.73 22.62
C ILE A 469 12.29 -13.93 21.56
N ASP A 470 12.21 -14.95 20.74
CA ASP A 470 13.23 -15.23 19.72
C ASP A 470 13.26 -14.14 18.62
N ILE A 471 12.24 -13.27 18.51
CA ILE A 471 12.29 -12.09 17.65
C ILE A 471 13.49 -11.18 18.01
N LEU A 472 13.89 -11.15 19.28
CA LEU A 472 15.04 -10.37 19.74
C LEU A 472 16.41 -11.01 19.40
N LYS A 473 16.42 -12.18 18.71
CA LYS A 473 17.62 -12.85 18.21
C LYS A 473 17.85 -12.62 16.71
N THR A 474 16.96 -11.90 16.05
CA THR A 474 17.09 -11.55 14.64
C THR A 474 18.37 -10.76 14.37
N LYS A 475 18.97 -10.90 13.20
CA LYS A 475 20.31 -10.37 12.90
C LYS A 475 20.28 -9.10 12.06
N ASN A 476 19.18 -8.85 11.38
CA ASN A 476 18.96 -7.68 10.53
C ASN A 476 17.47 -7.33 10.51
N TYR A 477 17.13 -6.22 9.92
CA TYR A 477 15.75 -5.73 9.88
C TYR A 477 14.83 -6.58 9.00
N HIS A 478 15.36 -7.18 7.93
CA HIS A 478 14.60 -8.12 7.11
C HIS A 478 14.14 -9.32 7.94
N ASP A 479 15.07 -9.99 8.65
CA ASP A 479 14.74 -11.11 9.54
C ASP A 479 13.71 -10.70 10.62
N PHE A 480 13.80 -9.47 11.14
CA PHE A 480 12.86 -8.94 12.13
C PHE A 480 11.46 -8.78 11.54
N THR A 481 11.33 -8.23 10.32
CA THR A 481 10.03 -8.08 9.65
C THR A 481 9.42 -9.42 9.26
N ASP A 482 10.23 -10.40 8.85
CA ASP A 482 9.77 -11.78 8.57
C ASP A 482 9.28 -12.47 9.85
N PHE A 483 9.99 -12.27 10.95
CA PHE A 483 9.56 -12.81 12.25
C PHE A 483 8.27 -12.14 12.72
N HIS A 484 8.15 -10.83 12.55
CA HIS A 484 6.93 -10.08 12.83
C HIS A 484 5.75 -10.64 12.03
N LEU A 485 5.92 -10.91 10.74
CA LEU A 485 4.86 -11.51 9.91
C LEU A 485 4.42 -12.87 10.45
N LYS A 486 5.36 -13.74 10.86
CA LYS A 486 5.05 -15.05 11.47
C LYS A 486 4.23 -14.90 12.76
N GLU A 487 4.63 -14.00 13.64
CA GLU A 487 3.90 -13.71 14.88
C GLU A 487 2.53 -13.10 14.60
N LEU A 488 2.41 -12.20 13.64
CA LEU A 488 1.14 -11.62 13.22
C LEU A 488 0.16 -12.68 12.68
N VAL A 489 0.67 -13.64 11.88
CA VAL A 489 -0.12 -14.80 11.43
C VAL A 489 -0.59 -15.62 12.64
N ARG A 490 0.30 -15.92 13.58
CA ARG A 490 0.01 -16.73 14.77
C ARG A 490 -0.97 -16.04 15.74
N LEU A 491 -0.71 -14.77 16.08
CA LEU A 491 -1.43 -14.05 17.13
C LEU A 491 -2.74 -13.42 16.65
N ARG A 492 -2.83 -13.03 15.40
CA ARG A 492 -3.96 -12.28 14.89
C ARG A 492 -4.67 -12.96 13.72
N PHE A 493 -4.01 -13.21 12.59
CA PHE A 493 -4.70 -13.61 11.37
C PHE A 493 -5.39 -14.96 11.48
N LEU A 494 -4.73 -15.97 12.09
CA LEU A 494 -5.32 -17.29 12.30
C LEU A 494 -6.59 -17.24 13.15
N ALA A 495 -6.63 -16.38 14.15
CA ALA A 495 -7.79 -16.26 15.02
C ALA A 495 -8.91 -15.39 14.40
N ALA A 496 -8.55 -14.32 13.67
CA ALA A 496 -9.50 -13.33 13.18
C ALA A 496 -10.18 -13.74 11.87
N ASP A 497 -9.45 -14.35 10.94
CA ASP A 497 -9.90 -14.49 9.55
C ASP A 497 -10.25 -15.93 9.15
N TRP A 498 -9.51 -16.93 9.64
CA TRP A 498 -9.62 -18.29 9.13
C TRP A 498 -10.76 -19.12 9.78
N PRO A 499 -11.50 -19.93 8.98
CA PRO A 499 -12.49 -20.86 9.53
C PRO A 499 -11.83 -21.85 10.51
N ASN A 500 -12.47 -22.12 11.65
CA ASN A 500 -11.90 -22.97 12.69
C ASN A 500 -11.53 -24.36 12.18
N ALA A 501 -12.37 -25.01 11.38
CA ALA A 501 -12.08 -26.34 10.85
C ALA A 501 -10.83 -26.35 9.96
N PHE A 502 -10.68 -25.35 9.08
CA PHE A 502 -9.48 -25.21 8.25
C PHE A 502 -8.24 -24.90 9.07
N LYS A 503 -8.35 -23.99 10.03
CA LYS A 503 -7.25 -23.64 10.96
C LYS A 503 -6.75 -24.87 11.71
N ASP A 504 -7.66 -25.62 12.31
CA ASP A 504 -7.31 -26.82 13.08
C ASP A 504 -6.68 -27.89 12.17
N PHE A 505 -7.16 -28.05 10.94
CA PHE A 505 -6.58 -28.94 9.95
C PHE A 505 -5.17 -28.51 9.55
N ILE A 506 -5.00 -27.25 9.08
CA ILE A 506 -3.72 -26.78 8.51
C ILE A 506 -2.59 -26.74 9.55
N LEU A 507 -2.91 -26.50 10.81
CA LEU A 507 -1.91 -26.48 11.89
C LEU A 507 -1.41 -27.89 12.28
N ASN A 508 -2.13 -28.95 11.91
CA ASN A 508 -1.84 -30.33 12.31
C ASN A 508 -1.37 -31.24 11.18
N VAL A 509 -1.19 -30.70 9.96
CA VAL A 509 -0.75 -31.50 8.80
C VAL A 509 0.71 -31.20 8.43
N SER A 510 1.41 -32.23 7.94
CA SER A 510 2.72 -32.07 7.30
C SER A 510 2.56 -31.84 5.79
N GLY A 511 3.62 -31.31 5.15
CA GLY A 511 3.66 -31.21 3.70
C GLY A 511 3.53 -32.57 2.99
N GLU A 512 4.03 -33.66 3.61
CA GLU A 512 3.84 -35.02 3.10
C GLU A 512 2.37 -35.45 3.15
N ASP A 513 1.65 -35.17 4.25
CA ASP A 513 0.22 -35.45 4.35
C ASP A 513 -0.56 -34.67 3.30
N LEU A 514 -0.27 -33.37 3.12
CA LEU A 514 -0.92 -32.54 2.10
C LEU A 514 -0.69 -33.07 0.68
N LEU A 515 0.53 -33.52 0.38
CA LEU A 515 0.87 -34.10 -0.92
C LEU A 515 0.08 -35.40 -1.20
N LEU A 516 -0.05 -36.26 -0.19
CA LEU A 516 -0.82 -37.50 -0.29
C LEU A 516 -2.32 -37.22 -0.40
N LEU A 517 -2.85 -36.30 0.41
CA LEU A 517 -4.25 -35.87 0.34
C LEU A 517 -4.58 -35.23 -1.01
N ALA A 518 -3.65 -34.52 -1.62
CA ALA A 518 -3.83 -33.97 -2.98
C ALA A 518 -3.98 -35.06 -4.05
N ALA A 519 -3.39 -36.24 -3.83
CA ALA A 519 -3.46 -37.37 -4.77
C ALA A 519 -4.62 -38.34 -4.50
N ILE A 520 -5.19 -38.31 -3.27
CA ILE A 520 -6.20 -39.27 -2.85
C ILE A 520 -7.55 -38.99 -3.52
N GLN A 521 -8.25 -40.03 -3.91
CA GLN A 521 -9.63 -39.98 -4.40
C GLN A 521 -10.52 -40.69 -3.38
N SER A 522 -11.36 -39.94 -2.70
CA SER A 522 -12.25 -40.46 -1.66
C SER A 522 -13.47 -39.56 -1.51
N ASP A 523 -14.60 -40.18 -1.08
CA ASP A 523 -15.77 -39.43 -0.65
C ASP A 523 -15.73 -38.95 0.78
N GLN A 524 -14.72 -39.36 1.53
CA GLN A 524 -14.48 -38.91 2.92
C GLN A 524 -13.66 -37.60 2.95
N ASP A 525 -13.96 -36.75 3.95
CA ASP A 525 -13.20 -35.53 4.14
C ASP A 525 -11.79 -35.78 4.76
N PHE A 526 -10.91 -34.82 4.69
CA PHE A 526 -9.48 -34.96 5.04
C PHE A 526 -9.25 -35.32 6.50
N ASP A 527 -10.06 -34.82 7.42
CA ASP A 527 -9.91 -35.15 8.84
C ASP A 527 -10.25 -36.62 9.14
N VAL A 528 -11.22 -37.18 8.43
CA VAL A 528 -11.58 -38.62 8.50
C VAL A 528 -10.45 -39.49 7.94
N LEU A 529 -9.95 -39.11 6.76
CA LEU A 529 -8.86 -39.83 6.10
C LEU A 529 -7.58 -39.87 6.94
N LEU A 530 -7.25 -38.77 7.62
CA LEU A 530 -6.07 -38.69 8.49
C LEU A 530 -6.22 -39.46 9.79
N LYS A 531 -7.42 -39.49 10.39
CA LYS A 531 -7.69 -40.23 11.64
C LYS A 531 -7.63 -41.74 11.46
N ASP A 532 -8.17 -42.25 10.35
CA ASP A 532 -8.36 -43.68 10.10
C ASP A 532 -7.56 -44.18 8.90
N LYS A 533 -6.25 -43.83 8.84
CA LYS A 533 -5.35 -44.26 7.74
C LYS A 533 -5.37 -45.78 7.47
N GLN A 534 -5.56 -46.58 8.51
CA GLN A 534 -5.64 -48.08 8.37
C GLN A 534 -6.90 -48.53 7.65
N ILE A 535 -8.05 -47.92 7.93
CA ILE A 535 -9.34 -48.26 7.29
C ILE A 535 -9.31 -47.87 5.80
N HIS A 536 -8.65 -46.75 5.47
CA HIS A 536 -8.54 -46.24 4.10
C HIS A 536 -7.26 -46.65 3.37
N ASN A 537 -6.58 -47.73 3.83
CA ASN A 537 -5.25 -48.15 3.37
C ASN A 537 -5.14 -48.29 1.83
N GLU A 538 -6.18 -48.77 1.15
CA GLU A 538 -6.17 -48.93 -0.31
C GLU A 538 -6.11 -47.56 -1.02
N ALA A 539 -6.89 -46.58 -0.57
CA ALA A 539 -6.90 -45.25 -1.13
C ALA A 539 -5.53 -44.55 -0.91
N TRP A 540 -4.92 -44.74 0.27
CA TRP A 540 -3.57 -44.22 0.57
C TRP A 540 -2.49 -44.87 -0.30
N LYS A 541 -2.52 -46.19 -0.55
CA LYS A 541 -1.57 -46.88 -1.45
C LYS A 541 -1.68 -46.38 -2.89
N ILE A 542 -2.90 -46.14 -3.40
CA ILE A 542 -3.12 -45.58 -4.73
C ILE A 542 -2.53 -44.18 -4.79
N ALA A 543 -2.78 -43.33 -3.79
CA ALA A 543 -2.23 -41.99 -3.69
C ALA A 543 -0.70 -42.00 -3.65
N GLU A 544 -0.08 -42.89 -2.86
CA GLU A 544 1.37 -43.02 -2.80
C GLU A 544 2.01 -43.38 -4.15
N ASN A 545 1.40 -44.30 -4.91
CA ASN A 545 1.87 -44.68 -6.25
C ASN A 545 1.77 -43.49 -7.22
N LYS A 546 0.66 -42.75 -7.18
CA LYS A 546 0.46 -41.54 -8.00
C LYS A 546 1.49 -40.48 -7.66
N VAL A 547 1.68 -40.17 -6.37
CA VAL A 547 2.68 -39.22 -5.88
C VAL A 547 4.09 -39.61 -6.34
N LYS A 548 4.46 -40.90 -6.21
CA LYS A 548 5.78 -41.39 -6.66
C LYS A 548 6.04 -41.08 -8.13
N THR A 549 5.05 -41.29 -9.00
CA THR A 549 5.17 -41.00 -10.43
C THR A 549 5.36 -39.50 -10.68
N ILE A 550 4.50 -38.66 -10.09
CA ILE A 550 4.54 -37.20 -10.27
C ILE A 550 5.87 -36.61 -9.75
N LEU A 551 6.35 -37.10 -8.60
CA LEU A 551 7.61 -36.59 -8.05
C LEU A 551 8.81 -36.98 -8.92
N ALA A 552 8.80 -38.20 -9.51
CA ALA A 552 9.84 -38.62 -10.45
C ALA A 552 9.90 -37.72 -11.70
N GLU A 553 8.73 -37.42 -12.30
CA GLU A 553 8.60 -36.51 -13.43
C GLU A 553 9.12 -35.10 -13.12
N ASN A 554 8.89 -34.62 -11.90
CA ASN A 554 9.29 -33.29 -11.43
C ASN A 554 10.68 -33.23 -10.80
N LYS A 555 11.42 -34.34 -10.74
CA LYS A 555 12.74 -34.45 -10.08
C LYS A 555 12.70 -33.95 -8.63
N GLN A 556 11.68 -34.38 -7.87
CA GLN A 556 11.48 -34.08 -6.46
C GLN A 556 11.50 -35.37 -5.66
N LYS A 557 11.74 -35.27 -4.34
CA LYS A 557 11.70 -36.40 -3.40
C LYS A 557 10.59 -36.20 -2.40
N LYS A 558 9.92 -37.31 -2.01
CA LYS A 558 8.85 -37.28 -1.00
C LYS A 558 9.34 -36.76 0.35
N GLU A 559 10.58 -37.09 0.71
CA GLU A 559 11.23 -36.67 1.95
C GLU A 559 11.34 -35.14 2.07
N ASP A 560 11.47 -34.42 0.94
CA ASP A 560 11.59 -32.96 0.94
C ASP A 560 10.29 -32.29 1.43
N PHE A 561 9.13 -32.95 1.27
CA PHE A 561 7.84 -32.47 1.77
C PHE A 561 7.65 -32.64 3.28
N LYS A 562 8.54 -33.38 3.98
CA LYS A 562 8.58 -33.46 5.45
C LYS A 562 9.24 -32.25 6.10
N ASN A 563 9.95 -31.43 5.33
CA ASN A 563 10.70 -30.30 5.84
C ASN A 563 9.84 -29.06 6.13
N TRP A 564 8.53 -29.16 5.93
CA TRP A 564 7.59 -28.08 6.19
C TRP A 564 6.21 -28.62 6.60
N THR A 565 5.47 -27.78 7.31
CA THR A 565 4.13 -28.06 7.85
C THR A 565 3.07 -27.23 7.14
N GLY A 566 1.80 -27.49 7.41
CA GLY A 566 0.73 -26.63 6.95
C GLY A 566 0.82 -25.21 7.50
N TYR A 567 1.39 -25.03 8.71
CA TYR A 567 1.68 -23.69 9.23
C TYR A 567 2.74 -22.95 8.39
N ASP A 568 3.83 -23.63 7.99
CA ASP A 568 4.82 -23.04 7.10
C ASP A 568 4.22 -22.66 5.74
N LEU A 569 3.34 -23.51 5.18
CA LEU A 569 2.61 -23.20 3.95
C LEU A 569 1.75 -21.94 4.11
N LEU A 570 1.08 -21.80 5.26
CA LEU A 570 0.25 -20.61 5.52
C LEU A 570 1.11 -19.35 5.71
N VAL A 571 2.26 -19.44 6.39
CA VAL A 571 3.20 -18.31 6.49
C VAL A 571 3.73 -17.92 5.11
N ASP A 572 4.11 -18.89 4.29
CA ASP A 572 4.60 -18.64 2.93
C ASP A 572 3.51 -18.05 2.02
N PHE A 573 2.24 -18.45 2.21
CA PHE A 573 1.09 -17.80 1.57
C PHE A 573 1.02 -16.29 1.89
N TYR A 574 1.23 -15.90 3.15
CA TYR A 574 1.28 -14.48 3.54
C TYR A 574 2.54 -13.78 3.02
N ARG A 575 3.67 -14.47 2.88
CA ARG A 575 4.87 -13.92 2.26
C ARG A 575 4.64 -13.56 0.80
N PHE A 576 4.07 -14.49 0.01
CA PHE A 576 3.74 -14.21 -1.39
C PHE A 576 2.71 -13.09 -1.52
N ARG A 577 1.64 -13.12 -0.74
CA ARG A 577 0.66 -12.03 -0.71
C ARG A 577 1.29 -10.67 -0.40
N SER A 578 2.28 -10.61 0.48
CA SER A 578 2.87 -9.34 0.92
C SER A 578 4.02 -8.85 0.04
N ALA A 579 4.74 -9.76 -0.61
CA ALA A 579 6.01 -9.45 -1.28
C ALA A 579 6.09 -9.94 -2.73
N ASP A 580 5.05 -10.66 -3.21
CA ASP A 580 5.00 -11.24 -4.54
C ASP A 580 6.30 -12.04 -4.84
N GLU A 581 6.89 -11.89 -6.01
CA GLU A 581 8.12 -12.60 -6.42
C GLU A 581 9.33 -12.37 -5.49
N LEU A 582 9.34 -11.29 -4.70
CA LEU A 582 10.39 -11.05 -3.71
C LEU A 582 10.37 -12.09 -2.58
N ALA A 583 9.20 -12.68 -2.27
CA ALA A 583 9.06 -13.74 -1.28
C ALA A 583 9.90 -14.99 -1.60
N LEU A 584 10.28 -15.18 -2.87
CA LEU A 584 11.11 -16.31 -3.29
C LEU A 584 12.49 -16.35 -2.61
N ALA A 585 12.98 -15.22 -2.12
CA ALA A 585 14.24 -15.16 -1.37
C ALA A 585 14.13 -15.91 -0.03
N ASP A 586 12.98 -15.81 0.65
CA ASP A 586 12.75 -16.42 1.96
C ASP A 586 12.14 -17.82 1.88
N VAL A 587 11.24 -18.03 0.93
CA VAL A 587 10.58 -19.33 0.70
C VAL A 587 11.53 -20.34 0.05
N GLY A 588 12.35 -19.86 -0.87
CA GLY A 588 13.24 -20.67 -1.69
C GLY A 588 12.54 -21.33 -2.89
N THR A 589 13.25 -21.38 -4.02
CA THR A 589 12.72 -21.90 -5.29
C THR A 589 12.31 -23.38 -5.23
N ALA A 590 12.97 -24.17 -4.39
CA ALA A 590 12.65 -25.60 -4.21
C ALA A 590 11.27 -25.77 -3.56
N ARG A 591 10.99 -25.02 -2.46
CA ARG A 591 9.72 -25.07 -1.74
C ARG A 591 8.59 -24.48 -2.59
N ALA A 592 8.81 -23.36 -3.26
CA ALA A 592 7.83 -22.79 -4.21
C ALA A 592 7.46 -23.80 -5.32
N LYS A 593 8.43 -24.57 -5.84
CA LYS A 593 8.17 -25.65 -6.79
C LYS A 593 7.31 -26.77 -6.17
N GLN A 594 7.54 -27.13 -4.92
CA GLN A 594 6.73 -28.12 -4.20
C GLN A 594 5.28 -27.65 -4.06
N TYR A 595 5.05 -26.38 -3.75
CA TYR A 595 3.70 -25.77 -3.69
C TYR A 595 2.99 -25.80 -5.05
N LYS A 596 3.70 -25.52 -6.14
CA LYS A 596 3.13 -25.64 -7.50
C LYS A 596 2.73 -27.09 -7.84
N ILE A 597 3.54 -28.07 -7.45
CA ILE A 597 3.23 -29.50 -7.64
C ILE A 597 2.00 -29.88 -6.81
N LEU A 598 1.97 -29.51 -5.53
CA LEU A 598 0.87 -29.75 -4.61
C LEU A 598 -0.44 -29.17 -5.17
N SER A 599 -0.40 -27.90 -5.55
CA SER A 599 -1.56 -27.18 -6.05
C SER A 599 -2.08 -27.79 -7.36
N LYS A 600 -1.21 -28.07 -8.33
CA LYS A 600 -1.59 -28.70 -9.59
C LYS A 600 -2.25 -30.06 -9.35
N LEU A 601 -1.59 -30.93 -8.55
CA LEU A 601 -2.09 -32.25 -8.23
C LEU A 601 -3.46 -32.19 -7.54
N PHE A 602 -3.62 -31.25 -6.61
CA PHE A 602 -4.86 -31.07 -5.88
C PHE A 602 -6.00 -30.65 -6.80
N LEU A 603 -5.80 -29.62 -7.60
CA LEU A 603 -6.82 -29.06 -8.47
C LEU A 603 -7.23 -30.01 -9.62
N GLU A 604 -6.30 -30.88 -10.07
CA GLU A 604 -6.61 -31.93 -11.06
C GLU A 604 -7.46 -33.07 -10.47
N ASN A 605 -7.29 -33.40 -9.19
CA ASN A 605 -7.97 -34.53 -8.55
C ASN A 605 -9.26 -34.16 -7.83
N HIS A 606 -9.37 -32.95 -7.33
CA HIS A 606 -10.52 -32.44 -6.59
C HIS A 606 -11.24 -31.38 -7.44
N GLN A 607 -12.02 -31.85 -8.44
CA GLN A 607 -12.78 -30.96 -9.33
C GLN A 607 -13.91 -30.25 -8.58
N GLU A 608 -14.46 -29.20 -9.18
CA GLU A 608 -15.50 -28.37 -8.57
C GLU A 608 -16.66 -29.18 -8.04
N PHE A 609 -16.97 -29.01 -6.77
CA PHE A 609 -18.28 -29.33 -6.24
C PHE A 609 -19.22 -28.18 -6.63
N HIS A 610 -20.31 -28.52 -7.36
CA HIS A 610 -21.33 -27.50 -7.59
C HIS A 610 -21.87 -27.02 -6.25
N LYS A 611 -22.10 -25.69 -6.13
CA LYS A 611 -22.59 -25.02 -4.89
C LYS A 611 -23.83 -25.69 -4.25
N GLN A 612 -24.55 -26.53 -4.99
CA GLN A 612 -25.71 -27.32 -4.50
C GLN A 612 -25.32 -28.58 -3.73
N ASP A 613 -24.06 -29.07 -3.89
CA ASP A 613 -23.55 -30.28 -3.23
C ASP A 613 -22.52 -29.98 -2.10
N ALA A 614 -22.47 -28.74 -1.60
CA ALA A 614 -21.66 -28.40 -0.44
C ALA A 614 -22.21 -29.10 0.82
N SER A 615 -22.20 -30.45 0.79
CA SER A 615 -22.43 -31.25 1.97
C SER A 615 -21.33 -30.93 2.98
N LYS A 616 -21.68 -30.87 4.25
CA LYS A 616 -20.73 -30.79 5.37
C LYS A 616 -19.64 -31.89 5.31
N GLU A 617 -19.81 -32.85 4.45
CA GLU A 617 -19.02 -34.07 4.27
C GLU A 617 -17.65 -33.84 3.58
N LYS A 618 -17.46 -32.71 2.83
CA LYS A 618 -16.20 -32.40 2.13
C LYS A 618 -15.73 -30.94 2.38
N LEU A 619 -16.01 -30.43 3.56
CA LEU A 619 -15.74 -29.03 3.90
C LEU A 619 -14.24 -28.66 3.77
N LEU A 620 -13.35 -29.50 4.32
CA LEU A 620 -11.91 -29.27 4.28
C LEU A 620 -11.32 -29.40 2.88
N GLN A 621 -11.84 -30.32 2.07
CA GLN A 621 -11.43 -30.43 0.67
C GLN A 621 -11.76 -29.16 -0.10
N ASN A 622 -12.96 -28.59 0.07
CA ASN A 622 -13.37 -27.37 -0.61
C ASN A 622 -12.59 -26.16 -0.11
N GLN A 623 -12.38 -26.04 1.21
CA GLN A 623 -11.58 -24.97 1.79
C GLN A 623 -10.13 -25.02 1.31
N MET A 624 -9.52 -26.20 1.25
CA MET A 624 -8.16 -26.37 0.72
C MET A 624 -8.07 -26.06 -0.77
N ARG A 625 -9.10 -26.41 -1.54
CA ARG A 625 -9.19 -26.06 -2.96
C ARG A 625 -9.18 -24.55 -3.17
N LEU A 626 -10.04 -23.82 -2.46
CA LEU A 626 -10.08 -22.34 -2.52
C LEU A 626 -8.75 -21.74 -2.09
N PHE A 627 -8.18 -22.23 -0.99
CA PHE A 627 -6.86 -21.80 -0.52
C PHE A 627 -5.79 -21.93 -1.61
N LEU A 628 -5.72 -23.08 -2.29
CA LEU A 628 -4.72 -23.30 -3.33
C LEU A 628 -4.97 -22.49 -4.62
N ILE A 629 -6.23 -22.19 -4.95
CA ILE A 629 -6.56 -21.26 -6.05
C ILE A 629 -6.03 -19.88 -5.74
N ILE A 630 -6.33 -19.35 -4.55
CA ILE A 630 -5.85 -18.04 -4.09
C ILE A 630 -4.32 -18.02 -4.08
N PHE A 631 -3.70 -19.06 -3.51
CA PHE A 631 -2.25 -19.14 -3.43
C PHE A 631 -1.58 -19.20 -4.81
N ASN A 632 -2.17 -19.90 -5.77
CA ASN A 632 -1.68 -19.91 -7.16
C ASN A 632 -1.72 -18.50 -7.79
N LYS A 633 -2.79 -17.74 -7.54
CA LYS A 633 -2.89 -16.37 -8.02
C LYS A 633 -1.74 -15.52 -7.45
N PHE A 634 -1.47 -15.58 -6.14
CA PHE A 634 -0.35 -14.86 -5.50
C PHE A 634 1.05 -15.31 -5.97
N MET A 635 1.18 -16.47 -6.61
CA MET A 635 2.47 -16.99 -7.13
C MET A 635 2.69 -16.78 -8.63
N HIS A 636 1.74 -16.20 -9.39
CA HIS A 636 1.79 -16.19 -10.88
C HIS A 636 1.36 -14.85 -11.49
N GLU A 637 1.79 -13.76 -10.92
CA GLU A 637 1.25 -12.44 -11.20
C GLU A 637 2.06 -11.59 -12.19
N VAL A 638 1.53 -10.39 -12.46
CA VAL A 638 2.20 -9.32 -13.17
C VAL A 638 3.49 -8.95 -12.41
N PRO A 639 4.63 -8.72 -13.08
CA PRO A 639 5.88 -8.42 -12.38
C PRO A 639 5.74 -7.21 -11.44
N ALA A 640 6.16 -7.37 -10.17
CA ALA A 640 6.09 -6.33 -9.17
C ALA A 640 7.46 -5.85 -8.66
N ASP A 641 8.57 -6.59 -8.90
CA ASP A 641 9.89 -6.21 -8.42
C ASP A 641 10.65 -5.30 -9.40
N HIS A 642 11.00 -5.80 -10.60
CA HIS A 642 11.75 -5.01 -11.59
C HIS A 642 11.14 -5.17 -12.98
N PHE A 643 10.52 -4.11 -13.48
CA PHE A 643 9.78 -4.11 -14.73
C PHE A 643 9.74 -2.73 -15.38
N SER A 644 9.38 -2.67 -16.64
CA SER A 644 9.10 -1.43 -17.36
C SER A 644 7.64 -1.34 -17.75
N VAL A 645 7.13 -0.10 -17.81
CA VAL A 645 5.78 0.24 -18.29
C VAL A 645 5.90 1.21 -19.46
N ASP A 646 5.23 0.90 -20.55
CA ASP A 646 5.00 1.84 -21.65
C ASP A 646 3.76 2.70 -21.31
N LEU A 647 3.97 3.97 -21.02
CA LEU A 647 2.89 4.90 -20.65
C LEU A 647 1.89 5.19 -21.78
N LYS A 648 2.15 4.79 -23.02
CA LYS A 648 1.20 4.91 -24.13
C LYS A 648 0.21 3.76 -24.14
N SER A 649 0.71 2.55 -24.08
CA SER A 649 -0.07 1.31 -24.22
C SER A 649 -0.47 0.69 -22.89
N GLY A 650 0.22 1.00 -21.79
CA GLY A 650 0.11 0.31 -20.51
C GLY A 650 0.80 -1.07 -20.50
N ALA A 651 1.57 -1.41 -21.53
CA ALA A 651 2.26 -2.68 -21.59
C ALA A 651 3.35 -2.78 -20.52
N ILE A 652 3.36 -3.90 -19.80
CA ILE A 652 4.34 -4.23 -18.76
C ILE A 652 5.32 -5.28 -19.31
N LYS A 653 6.61 -5.11 -19.01
CA LYS A 653 7.66 -6.05 -19.37
C LYS A 653 8.58 -6.27 -18.18
N SER A 654 8.74 -7.52 -17.74
CA SER A 654 9.75 -7.88 -16.73
C SER A 654 11.16 -7.55 -17.23
N LEU A 655 12.00 -7.07 -16.32
CA LEU A 655 13.42 -6.76 -16.54
C LEU A 655 14.35 -7.69 -15.75
N LYS A 656 13.77 -8.74 -15.14
CA LYS A 656 14.50 -9.86 -14.52
C LYS A 656 14.81 -10.97 -15.51
#